data_edc481503fe83655c8d0a448675b2f50
#
_entry.id   edc481503fe83655c8d0a448675b2f50
#
_cell.length_a   1.000
_cell.length_b   1.000
_cell.length_c   1.000
_cell.angle_alpha   90.00
_cell.angle_beta   90.00
_cell.angle_gamma   90.00
#
_symmetry.space_group_name_H-M   'P 1'
#
loop_
_entity.id
_entity.type
_entity.pdbx_description
1 polymer ?
#
loop_
_entity_poly.entity_id
_entity_poly.type
_entity_poly.pdbx_seq_one_letter_code
_entity_poly.pdbx_strand_id
1 'polypeptide(L)'
;MLYEGKIWLGTSEHPVCLLPQMANRHGLIAGATGTGKTVSLKVLAEGFSDMGVPVFLADIKGDLAGMVQPGTHSDNIANRLTQCGVPTFEYRTFPTVFWDVFGKEGHPVRTTVSEMGPTLLARLMNLNDTQAGVLSILFRVADDENMLLLDLKDLKAMLAYVGEHAKEYTLDYGNVSMASVGAIQRAVAMLEDEGGNAFFGEPALNIADWMQLDESGRGVINILAADVLYRKPRLYSTFLLWMLSELYELLPECGDLDKPRMVFFFDEAHLLFDDCPKALLETLEQVVRLIRSKGVGVYFVTQNPCDIPMSILGQLGNRVQHALRAYTPLDQKAVRTAAMTFRANPAFDTAEAITTLKTGEALVSFLDADGAPSVVERATILPPQSAMNAIDGDVRQECIESSPFRGVYDTPVDRVSAYEMLASAFQKEQMPAPEAAAPQISTAAPTVSRPDAFLVFDPQTGHYVQREAAQPMAQAQPVGQAQPVQQPAAQGSTPRPAWMAADEPARPAWQNQQEQQPIGQAQPVPVLTVQQPQVQNMQVMVYDPASGQYVQKMMPMQLDPATGNYVPAQAQPAAAPTTTKAQEREAEKQRKAAEKAEKDRQAEERRKHADELREERAARARKNDSLLGRVQNTAISTATREVTRQVTRGILGGITGLFGGNKK
;
A
#
# COMPACT_ATOMS: atom_id res chain seq x y z
N MET A 1 -11.90 -8.85 26.08
CA MET A 1 -12.17 -9.60 27.36
C MET A 1 -11.40 -10.91 27.40
N LEU A 2 -10.94 -11.33 28.60
CA LEU A 2 -10.24 -12.59 28.80
C LEU A 2 -11.06 -13.54 29.65
N TYR A 3 -10.97 -14.84 29.34
CA TYR A 3 -11.52 -15.94 30.13
C TYR A 3 -10.44 -17.00 30.32
N GLU A 4 -10.04 -17.27 31.55
CA GLU A 4 -8.95 -18.19 31.90
C GLU A 4 -7.65 -17.96 31.09
N GLY A 5 -7.27 -16.69 30.87
CA GLY A 5 -6.08 -16.36 30.10
C GLY A 5 -6.20 -16.52 28.58
N LYS A 6 -7.40 -16.77 28.05
CA LYS A 6 -7.72 -16.88 26.63
C LYS A 6 -8.60 -15.71 26.17
N ILE A 7 -8.58 -15.37 24.90
CA ILE A 7 -9.42 -14.31 24.36
C ILE A 7 -10.85 -14.83 24.17
N TRP A 8 -11.78 -14.33 24.96
CA TRP A 8 -13.18 -14.72 24.92
C TRP A 8 -13.93 -13.92 23.87
N LEU A 9 -14.29 -14.58 22.79
CA LEU A 9 -15.02 -13.95 21.68
C LEU A 9 -16.53 -13.97 21.88
N GLY A 10 -17.07 -15.05 22.40
CA GLY A 10 -18.52 -15.28 22.53
C GLY A 10 -18.82 -16.53 23.29
N THR A 11 -20.11 -16.89 23.36
CA THR A 11 -20.57 -18.07 24.10
C THR A 11 -21.49 -18.90 23.22
N SER A 12 -21.28 -20.21 23.21
CA SER A 12 -22.19 -21.24 22.71
C SER A 12 -22.83 -21.93 23.92
N GLU A 13 -22.64 -23.23 24.12
CA GLU A 13 -22.93 -23.93 25.35
C GLU A 13 -21.86 -23.64 26.43
N HIS A 14 -20.69 -23.17 25.98
CA HIS A 14 -19.53 -22.81 26.81
C HIS A 14 -18.85 -21.58 26.20
N PRO A 15 -17.91 -20.91 26.93
CA PRO A 15 -17.13 -19.81 26.40
C PRO A 15 -16.30 -20.23 25.20
N VAL A 16 -16.48 -19.53 24.06
CA VAL A 16 -15.73 -19.75 22.81
C VAL A 16 -14.52 -18.83 22.82
N CYS A 17 -13.33 -19.40 22.98
CA CYS A 17 -12.10 -18.68 23.22
C CYS A 17 -11.05 -18.97 22.17
N LEU A 18 -10.32 -17.92 21.73
CA LEU A 18 -9.12 -18.04 20.93
C LEU A 18 -7.92 -18.29 21.84
N LEU A 19 -7.17 -19.35 21.56
CA LEU A 19 -5.93 -19.67 22.27
C LEU A 19 -4.83 -18.68 21.82
N PRO A 20 -4.15 -18.00 22.76
CA PRO A 20 -3.12 -17.01 22.41
C PRO A 20 -1.99 -17.59 21.56
N GLN A 21 -1.50 -18.78 21.90
CA GLN A 21 -0.45 -19.48 21.17
C GLN A 21 -0.83 -19.86 19.73
N MET A 22 -2.13 -19.88 19.41
CA MET A 22 -2.64 -20.17 18.07
C MET A 22 -3.05 -18.92 17.29
N ALA A 23 -2.94 -17.74 17.88
CA ALA A 23 -3.38 -16.51 17.26
C ALA A 23 -2.48 -16.05 16.09
N ASN A 24 -1.20 -16.45 16.06
CA ASN A 24 -0.29 -16.22 14.92
C ASN A 24 -0.56 -17.17 13.72
N ARG A 25 -1.53 -18.09 13.84
CA ARG A 25 -1.97 -18.98 12.74
C ARG A 25 -2.99 -18.32 11.82
N HIS A 26 -3.05 -16.99 11.86
CA HIS A 26 -3.91 -16.15 11.07
C HIS A 26 -5.41 -16.44 11.23
N GLY A 27 -6.26 -15.56 10.71
CA GLY A 27 -7.70 -15.73 10.84
C GLY A 27 -8.52 -15.03 9.78
N LEU A 28 -9.80 -15.40 9.73
CA LEU A 28 -10.81 -14.84 8.86
C LEU A 28 -12.03 -14.45 9.69
N ILE A 29 -12.51 -13.21 9.50
CA ILE A 29 -13.81 -12.75 9.99
C ILE A 29 -14.65 -12.41 8.77
N ALA A 30 -15.65 -13.23 8.44
CA ALA A 30 -16.45 -13.03 7.23
C ALA A 30 -17.94 -12.89 7.55
N GLY A 31 -18.68 -12.19 6.67
CA GLY A 31 -20.13 -12.05 6.80
C GLY A 31 -20.69 -10.81 6.12
N ALA A 32 -21.98 -10.77 5.84
CA ALA A 32 -22.64 -9.64 5.21
C ALA A 32 -22.55 -8.35 6.05
N THR A 33 -22.77 -7.20 5.43
CA THR A 33 -22.81 -5.91 6.12
C THR A 33 -23.89 -5.90 7.22
N GLY A 34 -23.55 -5.33 8.39
CA GLY A 34 -24.47 -5.21 9.53
C GLY A 34 -24.71 -6.51 10.32
N THR A 35 -23.95 -7.58 10.08
CA THR A 35 -24.09 -8.86 10.80
C THR A 35 -23.26 -8.96 12.10
N GLY A 36 -22.29 -8.04 12.30
CA GLY A 36 -21.48 -7.96 13.53
C GLY A 36 -19.98 -8.19 13.35
N LYS A 37 -19.43 -8.15 12.10
CA LYS A 37 -18.00 -8.33 11.85
C LYS A 37 -17.13 -7.35 12.67
N THR A 38 -17.45 -6.04 12.60
CA THR A 38 -16.71 -5.00 13.35
C THR A 38 -16.76 -5.24 14.85
N VAL A 39 -17.87 -5.77 15.37
CA VAL A 39 -17.99 -6.14 16.80
C VAL A 39 -17.01 -7.27 17.13
N SER A 40 -16.98 -8.35 16.35
CA SER A 40 -16.03 -9.45 16.55
C SER A 40 -14.58 -9.01 16.44
N LEU A 41 -14.27 -8.11 15.48
CA LEU A 41 -12.95 -7.53 15.33
C LEU A 41 -12.57 -6.75 16.60
N LYS A 42 -13.44 -5.83 17.08
CA LYS A 42 -13.18 -5.05 18.30
C LYS A 42 -12.96 -5.96 19.51
N VAL A 43 -13.81 -6.95 19.73
CA VAL A 43 -13.68 -7.88 20.87
C VAL A 43 -12.35 -8.65 20.83
N LEU A 44 -11.90 -9.07 19.64
CA LEU A 44 -10.59 -9.70 19.49
C LEU A 44 -9.46 -8.71 19.72
N ALA A 45 -9.52 -7.50 19.15
CA ALA A 45 -8.49 -6.47 19.31
C ALA A 45 -8.35 -6.04 20.79
N GLU A 46 -9.46 -5.82 21.48
CA GLU A 46 -9.51 -5.56 22.93
C GLU A 46 -8.89 -6.72 23.74
N GLY A 47 -9.21 -7.96 23.36
CA GLY A 47 -8.66 -9.15 23.99
C GLY A 47 -7.15 -9.27 23.80
N PHE A 48 -6.64 -8.98 22.61
CA PHE A 48 -5.19 -8.94 22.36
C PHE A 48 -4.49 -7.84 23.15
N SER A 49 -5.06 -6.62 23.16
CA SER A 49 -4.54 -5.51 23.96
C SER A 49 -4.44 -5.89 25.44
N ASP A 50 -5.50 -6.48 26.02
CA ASP A 50 -5.54 -6.96 27.41
C ASP A 50 -4.46 -8.00 27.73
N MET A 51 -4.06 -8.77 26.74
CA MET A 51 -2.99 -9.76 26.86
C MET A 51 -1.59 -9.17 26.71
N GLY A 52 -1.47 -7.86 26.49
CA GLY A 52 -0.20 -7.23 26.18
C GLY A 52 0.31 -7.65 24.79
N VAL A 53 -0.58 -7.75 23.82
CA VAL A 53 -0.25 -7.97 22.40
C VAL A 53 -0.67 -6.72 21.64
N PRO A 54 0.28 -5.98 21.04
CA PRO A 54 -0.01 -4.86 20.17
C PRO A 54 -0.86 -5.26 18.97
N VAL A 55 -1.74 -4.36 18.55
CA VAL A 55 -2.67 -4.61 17.45
C VAL A 55 -2.54 -3.50 16.41
N PHE A 56 -2.62 -3.86 15.13
CA PHE A 56 -2.78 -2.92 14.04
C PHE A 56 -4.14 -3.13 13.36
N LEU A 57 -4.84 -2.04 13.11
CA LEU A 57 -6.15 -2.01 12.48
C LEU A 57 -6.14 -1.05 11.28
N ALA A 58 -6.51 -1.52 10.10
CA ALA A 58 -6.81 -0.64 8.97
C ALA A 58 -8.29 -0.24 9.03
N ASP A 59 -8.57 0.99 9.40
CA ASP A 59 -9.93 1.53 9.56
C ASP A 59 -10.38 2.28 8.31
N ILE A 60 -11.21 1.65 7.50
CA ILE A 60 -11.74 2.22 6.25
C ILE A 60 -13.01 3.06 6.51
N LYS A 61 -13.74 2.74 7.57
CA LYS A 61 -15.06 3.34 7.86
C LYS A 61 -15.03 4.38 8.98
N GLY A 62 -13.95 4.43 9.73
CA GLY A 62 -13.81 5.30 10.90
C GLY A 62 -14.52 4.79 12.16
N ASP A 63 -15.13 3.59 12.12
CA ASP A 63 -15.88 3.03 13.25
C ASP A 63 -14.99 2.33 14.30
N LEU A 64 -13.74 1.98 13.95
CA LEU A 64 -12.78 1.39 14.88
C LEU A 64 -12.19 2.43 15.83
N ALA A 65 -12.18 3.70 15.46
CA ALA A 65 -11.66 4.80 16.30
C ALA A 65 -12.33 4.90 17.67
N GLY A 66 -13.58 4.40 17.83
CA GLY A 66 -14.29 4.38 19.11
C GLY A 66 -13.58 3.63 20.25
N MET A 67 -12.48 2.90 19.96
CA MET A 67 -11.71 2.17 20.99
C MET A 67 -11.04 3.09 22.03
N VAL A 68 -10.89 4.37 21.73
CA VAL A 68 -10.38 5.39 22.69
C VAL A 68 -11.41 5.84 23.70
N GLN A 69 -12.69 5.49 23.50
CA GLN A 69 -13.79 5.88 24.40
C GLN A 69 -14.43 4.64 25.03
N PRO A 70 -14.94 4.74 26.28
CA PRO A 70 -15.66 3.65 26.89
C PRO A 70 -16.99 3.45 26.18
N GLY A 71 -17.43 2.20 26.07
CA GLY A 71 -18.76 1.86 25.57
C GLY A 71 -19.86 2.46 26.44
N THR A 72 -21.08 2.54 25.90
CA THR A 72 -22.25 3.05 26.61
C THR A 72 -23.22 1.93 26.91
N HIS A 73 -23.84 1.98 28.08
CA HIS A 73 -24.84 1.01 28.49
C HIS A 73 -26.09 1.12 27.60
N SER A 74 -26.63 -0.05 27.22
CA SER A 74 -27.93 -0.15 26.55
C SER A 74 -28.60 -1.49 26.93
N ASP A 75 -29.93 -1.54 26.86
CA ASP A 75 -30.70 -2.74 27.14
C ASP A 75 -30.29 -3.91 26.21
N ASN A 76 -29.93 -3.61 24.97
CA ASN A 76 -29.44 -4.61 24.02
C ASN A 76 -28.12 -5.23 24.48
N ILE A 77 -27.19 -4.41 25.00
CA ILE A 77 -25.93 -4.90 25.55
C ILE A 77 -26.15 -5.70 26.81
N ALA A 78 -27.01 -5.21 27.74
CA ALA A 78 -27.35 -5.92 28.97
C ALA A 78 -27.94 -7.31 28.69
N ASN A 79 -28.89 -7.40 27.75
CA ASN A 79 -29.47 -8.65 27.29
C ASN A 79 -28.40 -9.59 26.66
N ARG A 80 -27.49 -9.04 25.90
CA ARG A 80 -26.38 -9.78 25.29
C ARG A 80 -25.44 -10.36 26.33
N LEU A 81 -25.04 -9.55 27.32
CA LEU A 81 -24.19 -9.98 28.43
C LEU A 81 -24.85 -11.12 29.23
N THR A 82 -26.17 -11.02 29.48
CA THR A 82 -26.95 -12.09 30.13
C THR A 82 -26.94 -13.37 29.28
N GLN A 83 -27.16 -13.26 27.97
CA GLN A 83 -27.12 -14.41 27.05
C GLN A 83 -25.73 -15.08 27.02
N CYS A 84 -24.67 -14.29 27.09
CA CYS A 84 -23.30 -14.79 27.10
C CYS A 84 -22.84 -15.28 28.48
N GLY A 85 -23.64 -15.10 29.52
CA GLY A 85 -23.30 -15.52 30.88
C GLY A 85 -22.14 -14.72 31.47
N VAL A 86 -21.97 -13.46 31.11
CA VAL A 86 -20.89 -12.59 31.61
C VAL A 86 -21.24 -12.11 33.02
N PRO A 87 -20.45 -12.48 34.03
CA PRO A 87 -20.79 -12.13 35.44
C PRO A 87 -20.51 -10.67 35.76
N THR A 88 -19.46 -10.09 35.17
CA THR A 88 -19.05 -8.70 35.37
C THR A 88 -18.59 -8.12 34.03
N PHE A 89 -19.03 -6.91 33.74
CA PHE A 89 -18.66 -6.22 32.51
C PHE A 89 -18.36 -4.75 32.80
N GLU A 90 -17.22 -4.27 32.32
CA GLU A 90 -16.77 -2.90 32.49
C GLU A 90 -16.61 -2.22 31.13
N TYR A 91 -17.21 -1.05 30.98
CA TYR A 91 -16.96 -0.18 29.83
C TYR A 91 -15.67 0.59 30.07
N ARG A 92 -14.74 0.52 29.14
CA ARG A 92 -13.42 1.13 29.29
C ARG A 92 -12.79 1.50 27.96
N THR A 93 -11.74 2.28 28.04
CA THR A 93 -10.90 2.70 26.92
C THR A 93 -9.74 1.74 26.72
N PHE A 94 -9.17 1.76 25.53
CA PHE A 94 -7.96 1.00 25.20
C PHE A 94 -6.85 1.96 24.73
N PRO A 95 -5.56 1.64 25.02
CA PRO A 95 -4.45 2.44 24.56
C PRO A 95 -4.41 2.43 23.04
N THR A 96 -4.61 3.59 22.41
CA THR A 96 -4.76 3.68 20.96
C THR A 96 -3.91 4.81 20.39
N VAL A 97 -3.26 4.56 19.25
CA VAL A 97 -2.51 5.55 18.47
C VAL A 97 -3.09 5.59 17.07
N PHE A 98 -3.30 6.81 16.55
CA PHE A 98 -3.81 7.03 15.19
C PHE A 98 -2.68 7.31 14.22
N TRP A 99 -2.75 6.66 13.06
CA TRP A 99 -1.82 6.77 11.94
C TRP A 99 -2.56 7.12 10.66
N ASP A 100 -1.93 7.90 9.78
CA ASP A 100 -2.50 8.27 8.48
C ASP A 100 -1.37 8.54 7.48
N VAL A 101 -1.40 7.92 6.32
CA VAL A 101 -0.41 8.18 5.26
C VAL A 101 -0.38 9.66 4.85
N PHE A 102 -1.52 10.36 4.94
CA PHE A 102 -1.64 11.79 4.57
C PHE A 102 -1.47 12.75 5.75
N GLY A 103 -1.32 12.24 6.98
CA GLY A 103 -1.07 13.04 8.18
C GLY A 103 -2.23 13.96 8.61
N LYS A 104 -3.48 13.63 8.25
CA LYS A 104 -4.68 14.43 8.61
C LYS A 104 -5.43 13.86 9.80
N GLU A 105 -5.56 12.54 9.83
CA GLU A 105 -6.36 11.80 10.80
C GLU A 105 -5.49 10.99 11.79
N GLY A 106 -4.17 11.18 11.74
CA GLY A 106 -3.20 10.49 12.57
C GLY A 106 -1.77 10.94 12.28
N HIS A 107 -0.80 10.37 13.01
CA HIS A 107 0.62 10.59 12.71
C HIS A 107 0.96 10.12 11.31
N PRO A 108 1.72 10.89 10.53
CA PRO A 108 2.12 10.50 9.18
C PRO A 108 2.92 9.20 9.16
N VAL A 109 2.56 8.30 8.24
CA VAL A 109 3.33 7.10 7.97
C VAL A 109 4.13 7.30 6.70
N ARG A 110 5.45 7.25 6.79
CA ARG A 110 6.37 7.39 5.66
C ARG A 110 7.39 6.26 5.63
N THR A 111 7.92 6.03 4.44
CA THR A 111 9.11 5.21 4.21
C THR A 111 9.99 5.90 3.17
N THR A 112 11.26 5.53 3.08
CA THR A 112 12.12 6.04 2.02
C THR A 112 12.09 5.13 0.80
N VAL A 113 12.45 5.68 -0.35
CA VAL A 113 12.63 4.90 -1.58
C VAL A 113 13.70 3.83 -1.38
N SER A 114 14.78 4.16 -0.65
CA SER A 114 15.85 3.22 -0.32
C SER A 114 15.38 2.05 0.52
N GLU A 115 14.57 2.28 1.58
CA GLU A 115 13.99 1.22 2.42
C GLU A 115 13.03 0.33 1.65
N MET A 116 12.21 0.90 0.78
CA MET A 116 11.33 0.13 -0.10
C MET A 116 12.11 -0.81 -1.02
N GLY A 117 13.25 -0.35 -1.51
CA GLY A 117 14.14 -1.08 -2.39
C GLY A 117 13.61 -1.35 -3.80
N PRO A 118 14.51 -1.70 -4.74
CA PRO A 118 14.15 -1.83 -6.16
C PRO A 118 13.19 -2.99 -6.43
N THR A 119 13.27 -4.06 -5.67
CA THR A 119 12.45 -5.26 -5.89
C THR A 119 10.97 -5.02 -5.59
N LEU A 120 10.66 -4.41 -4.45
CA LEU A 120 9.28 -4.08 -4.08
C LEU A 120 8.72 -3.00 -4.99
N LEU A 121 9.49 -1.94 -5.25
CA LEU A 121 9.09 -0.87 -6.18
C LEU A 121 8.80 -1.41 -7.59
N ALA A 122 9.62 -2.32 -8.12
CA ALA A 122 9.38 -2.91 -9.43
C ALA A 122 8.06 -3.68 -9.49
N ARG A 123 7.73 -4.43 -8.42
CA ARG A 123 6.46 -5.16 -8.31
C ARG A 123 5.26 -4.21 -8.21
N LEU A 124 5.37 -3.18 -7.39
CA LEU A 124 4.35 -2.15 -7.21
C LEU A 124 4.03 -1.42 -8.51
N MET A 125 5.06 -1.03 -9.22
CA MET A 125 4.94 -0.35 -10.51
C MET A 125 4.62 -1.30 -11.66
N ASN A 126 4.45 -2.61 -11.38
CA ASN A 126 4.19 -3.66 -12.38
C ASN A 126 5.19 -3.63 -13.54
N LEU A 127 6.47 -3.48 -13.21
CA LEU A 127 7.56 -3.44 -14.19
C LEU A 127 7.86 -4.86 -14.70
N ASN A 128 8.20 -4.96 -15.99
CA ASN A 128 8.73 -6.20 -16.52
C ASN A 128 10.21 -6.41 -16.11
N ASP A 129 10.76 -7.62 -16.35
CA ASP A 129 12.11 -7.98 -15.91
C ASP A 129 13.20 -7.01 -16.42
N THR A 130 13.07 -6.50 -17.65
CA THR A 130 14.01 -5.52 -18.23
C THR A 130 13.95 -4.19 -17.48
N GLN A 131 12.75 -3.70 -17.19
CA GLN A 131 12.53 -2.45 -16.46
C GLN A 131 12.95 -2.58 -14.98
N ALA A 132 12.64 -3.71 -14.36
CA ALA A 132 13.10 -4.02 -13.01
C ALA A 132 14.63 -4.09 -12.94
N GLY A 133 15.29 -4.65 -13.97
CA GLY A 133 16.75 -4.63 -14.09
C GLY A 133 17.31 -3.20 -14.17
N VAL A 134 16.69 -2.31 -14.95
CA VAL A 134 17.12 -0.90 -15.04
C VAL A 134 16.92 -0.20 -13.70
N LEU A 135 15.81 -0.44 -13.00
CA LEU A 135 15.58 0.10 -11.66
C LEU A 135 16.65 -0.39 -10.67
N SER A 136 17.01 -1.68 -10.72
CA SER A 136 18.07 -2.23 -9.87
C SER A 136 19.45 -1.63 -10.17
N ILE A 137 19.75 -1.33 -11.43
CA ILE A 137 20.96 -0.61 -11.82
C ILE A 137 20.98 0.79 -11.20
N LEU A 138 19.85 1.51 -11.28
CA LEU A 138 19.71 2.84 -10.71
C LEU A 138 20.04 2.86 -9.20
N PHE A 139 19.50 1.91 -8.44
CA PHE A 139 19.79 1.81 -7.00
C PHE A 139 21.28 1.55 -6.75
N ARG A 140 21.92 0.67 -7.53
CA ARG A 140 23.37 0.42 -7.41
C ARG A 140 24.20 1.66 -7.71
N VAL A 141 23.86 2.38 -8.78
CA VAL A 141 24.55 3.64 -9.12
C VAL A 141 24.36 4.66 -8.00
N ALA A 142 23.15 4.77 -7.44
CA ALA A 142 22.90 5.67 -6.32
C ALA A 142 23.74 5.29 -5.08
N ASP A 143 23.84 4.00 -4.76
CA ASP A 143 24.67 3.49 -3.64
C ASP A 143 26.17 3.76 -3.88
N ASP A 144 26.68 3.47 -5.07
CA ASP A 144 28.10 3.64 -5.43
C ASP A 144 28.51 5.12 -5.45
N GLU A 145 27.59 6.02 -5.84
CA GLU A 145 27.81 7.47 -5.85
C GLU A 145 27.38 8.16 -4.54
N ASN A 146 26.95 7.39 -3.52
CA ASN A 146 26.46 7.88 -2.22
C ASN A 146 25.30 8.88 -2.34
N MET A 147 24.42 8.68 -3.31
CA MET A 147 23.22 9.48 -3.53
C MET A 147 22.03 8.85 -2.79
N LEU A 148 21.53 9.52 -1.77
CA LEU A 148 20.40 9.05 -0.99
C LEU A 148 19.10 9.10 -1.81
N LEU A 149 18.32 8.01 -1.81
CA LEU A 149 17.00 7.94 -2.42
C LEU A 149 15.95 8.00 -1.31
N LEU A 150 15.53 9.19 -0.93
CA LEU A 150 14.61 9.40 0.19
C LEU A 150 13.16 9.45 -0.28
N ASP A 151 12.90 10.13 -1.39
CA ASP A 151 11.55 10.35 -1.90
C ASP A 151 11.44 10.14 -3.43
N LEU A 152 10.26 10.41 -3.99
CA LEU A 152 10.02 10.22 -5.42
C LEU A 152 10.74 11.27 -6.29
N LYS A 153 11.08 12.45 -5.76
CA LYS A 153 11.87 13.44 -6.53
C LYS A 153 13.29 12.94 -6.77
N ASP A 154 13.89 12.26 -5.77
CA ASP A 154 15.20 11.62 -5.89
C ASP A 154 15.19 10.52 -6.94
N LEU A 155 14.19 9.64 -6.87
CA LEU A 155 14.03 8.55 -7.82
C LEU A 155 13.90 9.08 -9.27
N LYS A 156 13.14 10.16 -9.46
CA LYS A 156 12.98 10.81 -10.79
C LYS A 156 14.27 11.45 -11.28
N ALA A 157 15.00 12.14 -10.40
CA ALA A 157 16.29 12.75 -10.74
C ALA A 157 17.30 11.68 -11.14
N MET A 158 17.41 10.61 -10.38
CA MET A 158 18.27 9.48 -10.69
C MET A 158 17.89 8.75 -11.96
N LEU A 159 16.58 8.60 -12.26
CA LEU A 159 16.11 8.05 -13.54
C LEU A 159 16.55 8.89 -14.74
N ALA A 160 16.51 10.21 -14.62
CA ALA A 160 16.99 11.10 -15.66
C ALA A 160 18.51 10.99 -15.81
N TYR A 161 19.22 11.06 -14.71
CA TYR A 161 20.68 10.99 -14.65
C TYR A 161 21.23 9.69 -15.26
N VAL A 162 20.75 8.53 -14.80
CA VAL A 162 21.17 7.22 -15.32
C VAL A 162 20.78 7.05 -16.79
N GLY A 163 19.65 7.63 -17.22
CA GLY A 163 19.23 7.65 -18.62
C GLY A 163 20.19 8.45 -19.52
N GLU A 164 20.60 9.64 -19.09
CA GLU A 164 21.51 10.50 -19.82
C GLU A 164 22.93 9.90 -19.89
N HIS A 165 23.39 9.25 -18.82
CA HIS A 165 24.71 8.60 -18.71
C HIS A 165 24.69 7.10 -19.03
N ALA A 166 23.63 6.60 -19.68
CA ALA A 166 23.42 5.17 -19.94
C ALA A 166 24.61 4.46 -20.60
N LYS A 167 25.37 5.16 -21.45
CA LYS A 167 26.56 4.61 -22.14
C LYS A 167 27.72 4.34 -21.17
N GLU A 168 27.89 5.17 -20.15
CA GLU A 168 28.95 5.06 -19.16
C GLU A 168 28.73 3.85 -18.27
N TYR A 169 27.47 3.62 -17.89
CA TYR A 169 27.07 2.52 -17.02
C TYR A 169 26.94 1.15 -17.72
N THR A 170 26.93 1.14 -19.08
CA THR A 170 26.69 -0.10 -19.85
C THR A 170 27.72 -1.18 -19.60
N LEU A 171 28.99 -0.83 -19.39
CA LEU A 171 30.07 -1.79 -19.18
C LEU A 171 30.02 -2.42 -17.79
N ASP A 172 29.68 -1.64 -16.77
CA ASP A 172 29.76 -2.08 -15.38
C ASP A 172 28.44 -2.70 -14.89
N TYR A 173 27.29 -2.18 -15.34
CA TYR A 173 25.98 -2.59 -14.82
C TYR A 173 25.06 -3.18 -15.87
N GLY A 174 25.36 -3.02 -17.15
CA GLY A 174 24.54 -3.52 -18.26
C GLY A 174 23.74 -2.44 -19.00
N ASN A 175 22.98 -2.86 -20.01
CA ASN A 175 22.31 -1.92 -20.91
C ASN A 175 21.11 -1.22 -20.27
N VAL A 176 21.13 0.10 -20.21
CA VAL A 176 20.01 0.96 -19.80
C VAL A 176 19.36 1.53 -21.06
N SER A 177 18.10 1.13 -21.34
CA SER A 177 17.35 1.66 -22.50
C SER A 177 16.48 2.84 -22.09
N MET A 178 16.47 3.92 -22.92
CA MET A 178 15.58 5.06 -22.70
C MET A 178 14.09 4.68 -22.70
N ALA A 179 13.71 3.63 -23.41
CA ALA A 179 12.34 3.09 -23.39
C ALA A 179 11.97 2.55 -21.99
N SER A 180 12.90 1.85 -21.32
CA SER A 180 12.72 1.37 -19.94
C SER A 180 12.68 2.54 -18.95
N VAL A 181 13.58 3.51 -19.07
CA VAL A 181 13.60 4.72 -18.24
C VAL A 181 12.25 5.43 -18.33
N GLY A 182 11.77 5.71 -19.55
CA GLY A 182 10.48 6.37 -19.75
C GLY A 182 9.27 5.56 -19.27
N ALA A 183 9.35 4.22 -19.25
CA ALA A 183 8.31 3.39 -18.67
C ALA A 183 8.28 3.49 -17.14
N ILE A 184 9.45 3.47 -16.49
CA ILE A 184 9.58 3.63 -15.04
C ILE A 184 9.11 5.04 -14.63
N GLN A 185 9.52 6.09 -15.35
CA GLN A 185 9.08 7.48 -15.07
C GLN A 185 7.56 7.61 -15.09
N ARG A 186 6.87 6.98 -16.07
CA ARG A 186 5.40 6.97 -16.11
C ARG A 186 4.79 6.25 -14.90
N ALA A 187 5.40 5.14 -14.48
CA ALA A 187 4.92 4.40 -13.32
C ALA A 187 5.10 5.19 -12.01
N VAL A 188 6.22 5.91 -11.87
CA VAL A 188 6.45 6.83 -10.74
C VAL A 188 5.42 7.97 -10.76
N ALA A 189 5.15 8.60 -11.92
CA ALA A 189 4.15 9.65 -12.03
C ALA A 189 2.74 9.16 -11.61
N MET A 190 2.35 7.94 -11.99
CA MET A 190 1.09 7.35 -11.53
C MET A 190 1.03 7.15 -10.02
N LEU A 191 2.16 6.84 -9.38
CA LEU A 191 2.24 6.71 -7.93
C LEU A 191 2.17 8.09 -7.24
N GLU A 192 2.77 9.13 -7.83
CA GLU A 192 2.62 10.52 -7.38
C GLU A 192 1.16 11.00 -7.45
N ASP A 193 0.46 10.71 -8.56
CA ASP A 193 -0.95 11.06 -8.76
C ASP A 193 -1.87 10.44 -7.68
N GLU A 194 -1.52 9.26 -7.19
CA GLU A 194 -2.20 8.61 -6.06
C GLU A 194 -1.78 9.18 -4.69
N GLY A 195 -0.80 10.09 -4.65
CA GLY A 195 -0.32 10.73 -3.41
C GLY A 195 0.91 10.06 -2.81
N GLY A 196 1.70 9.36 -3.61
CA GLY A 196 2.95 8.74 -3.20
C GLY A 196 3.92 9.69 -2.50
N ASN A 197 3.90 10.98 -2.87
CA ASN A 197 4.72 12.02 -2.21
C ASN A 197 4.39 12.23 -0.71
N ALA A 198 3.23 11.78 -0.23
CA ALA A 198 2.93 11.80 1.20
C ALA A 198 3.51 10.57 1.91
N PHE A 199 3.67 9.47 1.18
CA PHE A 199 4.15 8.20 1.72
C PHE A 199 5.68 8.05 1.65
N PHE A 200 6.32 8.55 0.57
CA PHE A 200 7.78 8.49 0.42
C PHE A 200 8.43 9.76 0.97
N GLY A 201 9.32 9.59 1.95
CA GLY A 201 10.06 10.67 2.58
C GLY A 201 10.46 10.37 4.02
N GLU A 202 11.00 11.36 4.69
CA GLU A 202 11.46 11.27 6.07
C GLU A 202 10.60 12.13 7.02
N PRO A 203 10.55 11.81 8.33
CA PRO A 203 11.13 10.62 8.95
C PRO A 203 10.38 9.35 8.55
N ALA A 204 11.13 8.30 8.24
CA ALA A 204 10.57 6.98 7.97
C ALA A 204 10.02 6.36 9.27
N LEU A 205 8.90 5.63 9.17
CA LEU A 205 8.32 4.95 10.30
C LEU A 205 9.22 3.79 10.75
N ASN A 206 9.62 3.80 12.01
CA ASN A 206 10.15 2.61 12.64
C ASN A 206 8.98 1.68 13.03
N ILE A 207 8.82 0.57 12.33
CA ILE A 207 7.69 -0.33 12.55
C ILE A 207 7.69 -0.97 13.95
N ALA A 208 8.83 -0.98 14.65
CA ALA A 208 8.92 -1.41 16.04
C ALA A 208 8.11 -0.52 17.00
N ASP A 209 7.85 0.74 16.61
CA ASP A 209 7.02 1.66 17.39
C ASP A 209 5.55 1.24 17.45
N TRP A 210 5.11 0.37 16.54
CA TRP A 210 3.78 -0.24 16.63
C TRP A 210 3.70 -1.42 17.62
N MET A 211 4.83 -1.89 18.15
CA MET A 211 4.89 -3.03 19.07
C MET A 211 4.98 -2.63 20.55
N GLN A 212 4.51 -1.43 20.88
CA GLN A 212 4.60 -0.89 22.23
C GLN A 212 3.48 -1.40 23.15
N LEU A 213 3.77 -1.39 24.42
CA LEU A 213 2.82 -1.60 25.50
C LEU A 213 2.60 -0.30 26.25
N ASP A 214 1.40 -0.12 26.81
CA ASP A 214 1.13 0.98 27.71
C ASP A 214 1.75 0.72 29.11
N GLU A 215 1.67 1.71 29.99
CA GLU A 215 2.19 1.62 31.37
C GLU A 215 1.56 0.48 32.19
N SER A 216 0.36 0.03 31.83
CA SER A 216 -0.33 -1.08 32.47
C SER A 216 0.04 -2.46 31.88
N GLY A 217 0.89 -2.49 30.85
CA GLY A 217 1.31 -3.70 30.14
C GLY A 217 0.31 -4.18 29.08
N ARG A 218 -0.70 -3.36 28.71
CA ARG A 218 -1.62 -3.66 27.61
C ARG A 218 -0.96 -3.32 26.27
N GLY A 219 -1.28 -4.10 25.23
CA GLY A 219 -0.81 -3.83 23.87
C GLY A 219 -1.46 -2.58 23.30
N VAL A 220 -0.65 -1.69 22.72
CA VAL A 220 -1.16 -0.50 22.02
C VAL A 220 -1.92 -0.93 20.76
N ILE A 221 -3.07 -0.32 20.53
CA ILE A 221 -3.89 -0.51 19.33
C ILE A 221 -3.55 0.61 18.34
N ASN A 222 -2.88 0.27 17.26
CA ASN A 222 -2.51 1.17 16.19
C ASN A 222 -3.62 1.19 15.15
N ILE A 223 -4.28 2.32 14.96
CA ILE A 223 -5.38 2.49 13.99
C ILE A 223 -4.89 3.34 12.83
N LEU A 224 -4.82 2.75 11.64
CA LEU A 224 -4.57 3.47 10.40
C LEU A 224 -5.89 4.03 9.86
N ALA A 225 -5.99 5.34 9.74
CA ALA A 225 -7.08 5.99 9.00
C ALA A 225 -6.92 5.70 7.51
N ALA A 226 -7.74 4.80 6.98
CA ALA A 226 -7.63 4.31 5.62
C ALA A 226 -8.80 4.76 4.71
N ASP A 227 -9.65 5.69 5.15
CA ASP A 227 -10.84 6.20 4.45
C ASP A 227 -10.52 6.97 3.15
N VAL A 228 -9.36 7.61 3.09
CA VAL A 228 -8.81 8.23 1.88
C VAL A 228 -7.90 7.25 1.13
N LEU A 229 -7.08 6.51 1.86
CA LEU A 229 -6.06 5.63 1.30
C LEU A 229 -6.67 4.48 0.48
N TYR A 230 -7.78 3.88 0.92
CA TYR A 230 -8.42 2.76 0.20
C TYR A 230 -8.92 3.15 -1.20
N ARG A 231 -9.20 4.46 -1.44
CA ARG A 231 -9.60 4.98 -2.76
C ARG A 231 -8.43 5.10 -3.73
N LYS A 232 -7.23 4.78 -3.28
CA LYS A 232 -5.96 4.84 -4.01
C LYS A 232 -5.32 3.45 -3.99
N PRO A 233 -5.85 2.50 -4.80
CA PRO A 233 -5.58 1.08 -4.62
C PRO A 233 -4.10 0.70 -4.76
N ARG A 234 -3.35 1.39 -5.63
CA ARG A 234 -1.91 1.15 -5.76
C ARG A 234 -1.15 1.59 -4.51
N LEU A 235 -1.43 2.80 -4.01
CA LEU A 235 -0.79 3.31 -2.81
C LEU A 235 -1.16 2.45 -1.58
N TYR A 236 -2.42 2.02 -1.48
CA TYR A 236 -2.87 1.13 -0.41
C TYR A 236 -2.14 -0.22 -0.43
N SER A 237 -2.07 -0.85 -1.60
CA SER A 237 -1.32 -2.09 -1.79
C SER A 237 0.18 -1.92 -1.53
N THR A 238 0.74 -0.76 -1.95
CA THR A 238 2.13 -0.36 -1.68
C THR A 238 2.42 -0.33 -0.19
N PHE A 239 1.61 0.43 0.54
CA PHE A 239 1.72 0.58 1.98
C PHE A 239 1.67 -0.79 2.69
N LEU A 240 0.70 -1.62 2.36
CA LEU A 240 0.52 -2.90 3.03
C LEU A 240 1.65 -3.89 2.72
N LEU A 241 2.10 -3.93 1.47
CA LEU A 241 3.21 -4.79 1.11
C LEU A 241 4.51 -4.35 1.78
N TRP A 242 4.81 -3.04 1.77
CA TRP A 242 5.96 -2.49 2.48
C TRP A 242 5.91 -2.86 3.95
N MET A 243 4.81 -2.58 4.62
CA MET A 243 4.63 -2.84 6.05
C MET A 243 4.84 -4.32 6.41
N LEU A 244 4.23 -5.24 5.65
CA LEU A 244 4.38 -6.67 5.90
C LEU A 244 5.80 -7.16 5.57
N SER A 245 6.44 -6.60 4.56
CA SER A 245 7.83 -6.95 4.20
C SER A 245 8.81 -6.44 5.24
N GLU A 246 8.63 -5.21 5.70
CA GLU A 246 9.44 -4.60 6.77
C GLU A 246 9.35 -5.40 8.06
N LEU A 247 8.15 -5.81 8.47
CA LEU A 247 7.95 -6.71 9.60
C LEU A 247 8.66 -8.05 9.42
N TYR A 248 8.62 -8.59 8.21
CA TYR A 248 9.27 -9.87 7.92
C TYR A 248 10.80 -9.76 7.99
N GLU A 249 11.37 -8.64 7.57
CA GLU A 249 12.81 -8.38 7.61
C GLU A 249 13.30 -8.05 9.01
N LEU A 250 12.59 -7.17 9.71
CA LEU A 250 12.97 -6.68 11.04
C LEU A 250 12.89 -7.75 12.11
N LEU A 251 11.82 -8.58 12.11
CA LEU A 251 11.58 -9.50 13.18
C LEU A 251 12.44 -10.77 13.04
N PRO A 252 13.14 -11.19 14.11
CA PRO A 252 13.82 -12.48 14.11
C PRO A 252 12.80 -13.62 14.13
N GLU A 253 13.17 -14.74 13.53
CA GLU A 253 12.37 -15.96 13.67
C GLU A 253 12.25 -16.36 15.15
N CYS A 254 11.05 -16.79 15.52
CA CYS A 254 10.76 -17.27 16.85
C CYS A 254 10.09 -18.65 16.73
N GLY A 255 10.34 -19.51 17.69
CA GLY A 255 9.62 -20.77 17.84
C GLY A 255 8.14 -20.51 18.20
N ASP A 256 7.49 -21.54 18.70
CA ASP A 256 6.12 -21.41 19.21
C ASP A 256 6.13 -20.51 20.45
N LEU A 257 5.46 -19.37 20.36
CA LEU A 257 5.32 -18.38 21.44
C LEU A 257 4.00 -18.61 22.17
N ASP A 258 3.98 -18.28 23.48
CA ASP A 258 2.75 -18.33 24.29
C ASP A 258 1.67 -17.35 23.79
N LYS A 259 2.07 -16.25 23.13
CA LYS A 259 1.21 -15.26 22.50
C LYS A 259 1.92 -14.61 21.32
N PRO A 260 1.20 -14.03 20.34
CA PRO A 260 1.81 -13.31 19.24
C PRO A 260 2.61 -12.09 19.72
N ARG A 261 3.60 -11.68 18.93
CA ARG A 261 4.28 -10.39 19.13
C ARG A 261 3.40 -9.21 18.72
N MET A 262 2.60 -9.39 17.67
CA MET A 262 1.69 -8.40 17.14
C MET A 262 0.61 -9.08 16.32
N VAL A 263 -0.57 -8.46 16.21
CA VAL A 263 -1.67 -8.93 15.36
C VAL A 263 -2.17 -7.81 14.46
N PHE A 264 -2.38 -8.13 13.18
CA PHE A 264 -2.90 -7.23 12.16
C PHE A 264 -4.32 -7.62 11.76
N PHE A 265 -5.20 -6.64 11.68
CA PHE A 265 -6.55 -6.80 11.12
C PHE A 265 -6.70 -5.90 9.89
N PHE A 266 -7.04 -6.49 8.77
CA PHE A 266 -7.35 -5.80 7.53
C PHE A 266 -8.85 -5.84 7.28
N ASP A 267 -9.54 -4.73 7.57
CA ASP A 267 -10.96 -4.60 7.23
C ASP A 267 -11.14 -4.42 5.73
N GLU A 268 -12.27 -4.86 5.21
CA GLU A 268 -12.61 -4.90 3.79
C GLU A 268 -11.47 -5.51 2.94
N ALA A 269 -10.98 -6.66 3.36
CA ALA A 269 -9.79 -7.30 2.80
C ALA A 269 -9.86 -7.60 1.29
N HIS A 270 -11.07 -7.61 0.69
CA HIS A 270 -11.23 -7.74 -0.75
C HIS A 270 -10.49 -6.64 -1.53
N LEU A 271 -10.40 -5.43 -0.96
CA LEU A 271 -9.67 -4.31 -1.59
C LEU A 271 -8.17 -4.56 -1.77
N LEU A 272 -7.59 -5.51 -1.03
CA LEU A 272 -6.19 -5.92 -1.19
C LEU A 272 -5.97 -6.80 -2.42
N PHE A 273 -7.02 -7.51 -2.84
CA PHE A 273 -6.94 -8.56 -3.85
C PHE A 273 -7.60 -8.15 -5.16
N ASP A 274 -8.55 -7.18 -5.11
CA ASP A 274 -9.19 -6.62 -6.29
C ASP A 274 -8.19 -5.79 -7.08
N ASP A 275 -8.07 -6.04 -8.39
CA ASP A 275 -7.16 -5.36 -9.31
C ASP A 275 -5.66 -5.43 -8.92
N CYS A 276 -5.30 -6.33 -8.01
CA CYS A 276 -3.91 -6.51 -7.55
C CYS A 276 -3.04 -7.14 -8.66
N PRO A 277 -1.89 -6.56 -9.01
CA PRO A 277 -0.95 -7.18 -9.93
C PRO A 277 -0.53 -8.57 -9.45
N LYS A 278 -0.45 -9.54 -10.37
CA LYS A 278 -0.16 -10.93 -10.02
C LYS A 278 1.15 -11.09 -9.21
N ALA A 279 2.19 -10.35 -9.57
CA ALA A 279 3.47 -10.38 -8.87
C ALA A 279 3.36 -9.85 -7.42
N LEU A 280 2.49 -8.86 -7.20
CA LEU A 280 2.20 -8.31 -5.88
C LEU A 280 1.41 -9.31 -5.03
N LEU A 281 0.39 -9.96 -5.62
CA LEU A 281 -0.38 -11.01 -4.97
C LEU A 281 0.51 -12.18 -4.53
N GLU A 282 1.40 -12.68 -5.41
CA GLU A 282 2.35 -13.76 -5.09
C GLU A 282 3.26 -13.38 -3.92
N THR A 283 3.68 -12.11 -3.85
CA THR A 283 4.49 -11.62 -2.72
C THR A 283 3.69 -11.57 -1.43
N LEU A 284 2.46 -11.06 -1.47
CA LEU A 284 1.57 -11.03 -0.31
C LEU A 284 1.28 -12.45 0.22
N GLU A 285 1.01 -13.40 -0.68
CA GLU A 285 0.84 -14.82 -0.34
C GLU A 285 2.07 -15.40 0.36
N GLN A 286 3.27 -15.08 -0.15
CA GLN A 286 4.53 -15.53 0.44
C GLN A 286 4.75 -14.92 1.81
N VAL A 287 4.55 -13.61 1.96
CA VAL A 287 4.75 -12.91 3.24
C VAL A 287 3.76 -13.43 4.30
N VAL A 288 2.46 -13.53 3.97
CA VAL A 288 1.45 -14.07 4.90
C VAL A 288 1.81 -15.49 5.36
N ARG A 289 2.35 -16.33 4.46
CA ARG A 289 2.80 -17.68 4.81
C ARG A 289 3.98 -17.68 5.80
N LEU A 290 4.92 -16.77 5.62
CA LEU A 290 6.19 -16.76 6.33
C LEU A 290 6.16 -15.95 7.63
N ILE A 291 5.35 -14.90 7.71
CA ILE A 291 5.34 -13.97 8.84
C ILE A 291 4.89 -14.62 10.15
N ARG A 292 4.21 -15.76 10.06
CA ARG A 292 3.88 -16.59 11.19
C ARG A 292 5.12 -17.01 11.98
N SER A 293 6.22 -17.37 11.31
CA SER A 293 7.48 -17.75 11.97
C SER A 293 8.12 -16.60 12.74
N LYS A 294 7.69 -15.36 12.46
CA LYS A 294 8.09 -14.14 13.17
C LYS A 294 7.19 -13.82 14.38
N GLY A 295 6.18 -14.66 14.66
CA GLY A 295 5.23 -14.47 15.74
C GLY A 295 4.12 -13.46 15.45
N VAL A 296 3.85 -13.15 14.18
CA VAL A 296 2.83 -12.17 13.77
C VAL A 296 1.57 -12.88 13.30
N GLY A 297 0.40 -12.45 13.81
CA GLY A 297 -0.92 -12.89 13.37
C GLY A 297 -1.52 -11.93 12.35
N VAL A 298 -2.14 -12.44 11.29
CA VAL A 298 -2.85 -11.65 10.29
C VAL A 298 -4.29 -12.11 10.19
N TYR A 299 -5.23 -11.20 10.34
CA TYR A 299 -6.68 -11.45 10.29
C TYR A 299 -7.31 -10.62 9.19
N PHE A 300 -7.95 -11.29 8.25
CA PHE A 300 -8.70 -10.63 7.19
C PHE A 300 -10.16 -10.53 7.56
N VAL A 301 -10.74 -9.34 7.37
CA VAL A 301 -12.17 -9.09 7.58
C VAL A 301 -12.79 -8.77 6.24
N THR A 302 -13.78 -9.53 5.79
CA THR A 302 -14.40 -9.38 4.47
C THR A 302 -15.89 -9.65 4.49
N GLN A 303 -16.59 -9.16 3.49
CA GLN A 303 -18.01 -9.44 3.31
C GLN A 303 -18.26 -10.84 2.73
N ASN A 304 -17.34 -11.36 1.92
CA ASN A 304 -17.47 -12.65 1.28
C ASN A 304 -16.14 -13.42 1.34
N PRO A 305 -16.12 -14.64 1.90
CA PRO A 305 -14.90 -15.45 1.96
C PRO A 305 -14.29 -15.76 0.59
N CYS A 306 -15.09 -15.72 -0.49
CA CYS A 306 -14.60 -16.00 -1.85
C CYS A 306 -13.76 -14.86 -2.45
N ASP A 307 -13.74 -13.68 -1.83
CA ASP A 307 -12.94 -12.55 -2.27
C ASP A 307 -11.46 -12.73 -1.92
N ILE A 308 -11.17 -13.65 -0.98
CA ILE A 308 -9.79 -13.97 -0.60
C ILE A 308 -9.27 -15.11 -1.47
N PRO A 309 -8.08 -14.99 -2.08
CA PRO A 309 -7.45 -16.05 -2.84
C PRO A 309 -7.34 -17.35 -2.05
N MET A 310 -7.62 -18.49 -2.70
CA MET A 310 -7.62 -19.80 -2.05
C MET A 310 -6.26 -20.17 -1.41
N SER A 311 -5.18 -19.67 -1.96
CA SER A 311 -3.81 -19.84 -1.43
C SER A 311 -3.63 -19.17 -0.06
N ILE A 312 -4.22 -17.99 0.15
CA ILE A 312 -4.25 -17.27 1.42
C ILE A 312 -5.32 -17.88 2.35
N LEU A 313 -6.53 -18.11 1.84
CA LEU A 313 -7.63 -18.67 2.61
C LEU A 313 -7.25 -19.98 3.31
N GLY A 314 -6.41 -20.81 2.68
CA GLY A 314 -5.85 -22.03 3.24
C GLY A 314 -4.89 -21.82 4.44
N GLN A 315 -4.38 -20.60 4.65
CA GLN A 315 -3.49 -20.26 5.77
C GLN A 315 -4.27 -19.73 6.99
N LEU A 316 -5.56 -19.35 6.80
CA LEU A 316 -6.38 -18.71 7.83
C LEU A 316 -7.01 -19.79 8.71
N GLY A 317 -6.32 -20.19 9.80
CA GLY A 317 -6.74 -21.27 10.67
C GLY A 317 -7.89 -20.91 11.61
N ASN A 318 -7.93 -19.65 12.08
CA ASN A 318 -8.94 -19.17 13.03
C ASN A 318 -10.10 -18.51 12.26
N ARG A 319 -11.32 -19.00 12.41
CA ARG A 319 -12.44 -18.59 11.56
C ARG A 319 -13.65 -18.16 12.35
N VAL A 320 -14.18 -16.98 11.98
CA VAL A 320 -15.43 -16.39 12.48
C VAL A 320 -16.30 -16.05 11.28
N GLN A 321 -17.41 -16.74 11.14
CA GLN A 321 -18.36 -16.57 10.05
C GLN A 321 -19.68 -16.02 10.55
N HIS A 322 -19.95 -14.76 10.27
CA HIS A 322 -21.28 -14.15 10.46
C HIS A 322 -22.22 -14.52 9.33
N ALA A 323 -23.48 -14.10 9.44
CA ALA A 323 -24.50 -14.40 8.46
C ALA A 323 -24.09 -13.96 7.04
N LEU A 324 -24.34 -14.82 6.07
CA LEU A 324 -24.36 -14.47 4.65
C LEU A 324 -25.80 -14.53 4.14
N ARG A 325 -26.17 -13.59 3.28
CA ARG A 325 -27.51 -13.56 2.63
C ARG A 325 -27.38 -14.12 1.22
N ALA A 326 -28.03 -15.22 0.94
CA ALA A 326 -27.90 -15.96 -0.30
C ALA A 326 -29.09 -15.69 -1.26
N TYR A 327 -29.11 -14.50 -1.84
CA TYR A 327 -30.18 -14.09 -2.77
C TYR A 327 -29.90 -14.56 -4.21
N THR A 328 -28.69 -14.73 -4.59
CA THR A 328 -28.25 -15.12 -5.94
C THR A 328 -27.56 -16.49 -5.95
N PRO A 329 -27.47 -17.17 -7.11
CA PRO A 329 -26.67 -18.41 -7.20
C PRO A 329 -25.19 -18.23 -6.83
N LEU A 330 -24.65 -17.03 -7.02
CA LEU A 330 -23.28 -16.69 -6.62
C LEU A 330 -23.17 -16.65 -5.10
N ASP A 331 -24.12 -16.02 -4.41
CA ASP A 331 -24.16 -15.98 -2.94
C ASP A 331 -24.32 -17.38 -2.34
N GLN A 332 -25.14 -18.23 -2.96
CA GLN A 332 -25.29 -19.64 -2.55
C GLN A 332 -23.98 -20.41 -2.68
N LYS A 333 -23.19 -20.13 -3.75
CA LYS A 333 -21.85 -20.70 -3.90
C LYS A 333 -20.92 -20.22 -2.79
N ALA A 334 -20.97 -18.92 -2.45
CA ALA A 334 -20.17 -18.36 -1.36
C ALA A 334 -20.49 -19.00 -0.01
N VAL A 335 -21.79 -19.18 0.31
CA VAL A 335 -22.24 -19.89 1.52
C VAL A 335 -21.71 -21.32 1.56
N ARG A 336 -21.83 -22.07 0.45
CA ARG A 336 -21.30 -23.46 0.39
C ARG A 336 -19.78 -23.49 0.55
N THR A 337 -19.08 -22.59 -0.12
CA THR A 337 -17.61 -22.49 0.00
C THR A 337 -17.21 -22.17 1.45
N ALA A 338 -17.87 -21.22 2.11
CA ALA A 338 -17.66 -20.91 3.50
C ALA A 338 -17.90 -22.16 4.40
N ALA A 339 -19.04 -22.83 4.22
CA ALA A 339 -19.40 -24.01 5.02
C ALA A 339 -18.36 -25.15 4.89
N MET A 340 -17.85 -25.39 3.67
CA MET A 340 -16.84 -26.41 3.41
C MET A 340 -15.49 -26.16 4.09
N THR A 341 -15.23 -24.93 4.54
CA THR A 341 -13.98 -24.57 5.20
C THR A 341 -13.97 -24.87 6.71
N PHE A 342 -15.12 -25.27 7.27
CA PHE A 342 -15.25 -25.63 8.67
C PHE A 342 -15.19 -27.13 8.91
N ARG A 343 -14.70 -27.54 10.06
CA ARG A 343 -14.90 -28.89 10.56
C ARG A 343 -16.37 -29.03 10.97
N ALA A 344 -17.11 -29.85 10.24
CA ALA A 344 -18.57 -29.98 10.40
C ALA A 344 -18.99 -30.36 11.82
N ASN A 345 -20.09 -29.76 12.28
CA ASN A 345 -20.76 -30.14 13.53
C ASN A 345 -21.93 -31.09 13.19
N PRO A 346 -21.98 -32.28 13.78
CA PRO A 346 -23.09 -33.21 13.50
C PRO A 346 -24.46 -32.71 13.98
N ALA A 347 -24.52 -31.70 14.87
CA ALA A 347 -25.76 -31.17 15.42
C ALA A 347 -26.55 -30.26 14.46
N PHE A 348 -25.90 -29.70 13.42
CA PHE A 348 -26.56 -28.79 12.45
C PHE A 348 -25.85 -28.78 11.09
N ASP A 349 -26.60 -28.42 10.05
CA ASP A 349 -26.01 -28.12 8.73
C ASP A 349 -25.34 -26.75 8.75
N THR A 350 -24.04 -26.70 8.44
CA THR A 350 -23.24 -25.48 8.50
C THR A 350 -23.68 -24.43 7.46
N ALA A 351 -24.09 -24.86 6.26
CA ALA A 351 -24.53 -23.95 5.21
C ALA A 351 -25.88 -23.32 5.54
N GLU A 352 -26.81 -24.10 6.08
CA GLU A 352 -28.11 -23.62 6.57
C GLU A 352 -27.91 -22.68 7.76
N ALA A 353 -27.05 -23.05 8.71
CA ALA A 353 -26.73 -22.22 9.87
C ALA A 353 -26.21 -20.84 9.45
N ILE A 354 -25.27 -20.73 8.48
CA ILE A 354 -24.72 -19.45 7.99
C ILE A 354 -25.84 -18.50 7.52
N THR A 355 -26.85 -19.03 6.84
CA THR A 355 -27.97 -18.20 6.31
C THR A 355 -28.97 -17.77 7.36
N THR A 356 -29.05 -18.50 8.47
CA THR A 356 -30.03 -18.31 9.57
C THR A 356 -29.47 -17.61 10.80
N LEU A 357 -28.17 -17.28 10.82
CA LEU A 357 -27.56 -16.50 11.90
C LEU A 357 -28.23 -15.14 12.07
N LYS A 358 -28.41 -14.73 13.31
CA LYS A 358 -28.89 -13.40 13.69
C LYS A 358 -27.72 -12.41 13.79
N THR A 359 -28.01 -11.11 13.81
CA THR A 359 -27.02 -10.07 14.09
C THR A 359 -26.34 -10.32 15.43
N GLY A 360 -25.00 -10.37 15.42
CA GLY A 360 -24.19 -10.67 16.60
C GLY A 360 -24.13 -12.15 16.96
N GLU A 361 -24.57 -13.05 16.08
CA GLU A 361 -24.22 -14.48 16.15
C GLU A 361 -23.17 -14.78 15.05
N ALA A 362 -22.35 -15.78 15.31
CA ALA A 362 -21.37 -16.26 14.33
C ALA A 362 -21.16 -17.77 14.47
N LEU A 363 -20.75 -18.41 13.39
CA LEU A 363 -20.11 -19.72 13.44
C LEU A 363 -18.62 -19.52 13.70
N VAL A 364 -18.10 -20.17 14.71
CA VAL A 364 -16.71 -20.01 15.13
C VAL A 364 -16.01 -21.37 15.11
N SER A 365 -14.81 -21.41 14.58
CA SER A 365 -13.88 -22.53 14.67
C SER A 365 -12.48 -21.97 14.85
N PHE A 366 -11.95 -22.11 16.05
CA PHE A 366 -10.57 -21.76 16.38
C PHE A 366 -9.69 -23.00 16.41
N LEU A 367 -8.39 -22.81 16.32
CA LEU A 367 -7.44 -23.90 16.43
C LEU A 367 -7.32 -24.35 17.90
N ASP A 368 -7.28 -25.66 18.10
CA ASP A 368 -6.96 -26.26 19.39
C ASP A 368 -5.45 -26.20 19.69
N ALA A 369 -5.04 -26.75 20.83
CA ALA A 369 -3.64 -26.75 21.26
C ALA A 369 -2.70 -27.52 20.31
N ASP A 370 -3.23 -28.48 19.56
CA ASP A 370 -2.50 -29.27 18.56
C ASP A 370 -2.46 -28.58 17.17
N GLY A 371 -3.14 -27.43 17.05
CA GLY A 371 -3.25 -26.68 15.82
C GLY A 371 -4.27 -27.25 14.83
N ALA A 372 -5.16 -28.12 15.29
CA ALA A 372 -6.27 -28.62 14.49
C ALA A 372 -7.51 -27.71 14.63
N PRO A 373 -8.30 -27.50 13.56
CA PRO A 373 -9.54 -26.74 13.65
C PRO A 373 -10.54 -27.42 14.61
N SER A 374 -11.11 -26.66 15.55
CA SER A 374 -12.20 -27.14 16.39
C SER A 374 -13.46 -27.44 15.56
N VAL A 375 -14.35 -28.27 16.08
CA VAL A 375 -15.68 -28.44 15.52
C VAL A 375 -16.39 -27.08 15.52
N VAL A 376 -17.05 -26.73 14.42
CA VAL A 376 -17.72 -25.44 14.30
C VAL A 376 -18.86 -25.31 15.32
N GLU A 377 -18.89 -24.14 15.98
CA GLU A 377 -19.89 -23.81 16.97
C GLU A 377 -20.67 -22.56 16.59
N ARG A 378 -21.97 -22.54 16.94
CA ARG A 378 -22.77 -21.33 16.83
C ARG A 378 -22.68 -20.56 18.14
N ALA A 379 -22.03 -19.39 18.08
CA ALA A 379 -21.77 -18.57 19.25
C ALA A 379 -22.52 -17.23 19.18
N THR A 380 -22.97 -16.77 20.34
CA THR A 380 -23.42 -15.40 20.57
C THR A 380 -22.18 -14.57 20.89
N ILE A 381 -21.87 -13.55 20.08
CA ILE A 381 -20.66 -12.73 20.21
C ILE A 381 -20.84 -11.73 21.34
N LEU A 382 -19.77 -11.54 22.13
CA LEU A 382 -19.71 -10.55 23.21
C LEU A 382 -19.81 -9.13 22.66
N PRO A 383 -20.36 -8.18 23.42
CA PRO A 383 -20.22 -6.77 23.10
C PRO A 383 -18.78 -6.29 23.40
N PRO A 384 -18.25 -5.30 22.65
CA PRO A 384 -16.97 -4.68 22.98
C PRO A 384 -17.10 -3.82 24.24
N GLN A 385 -16.00 -3.66 24.98
CA GLN A 385 -15.93 -2.81 26.17
C GLN A 385 -15.78 -1.32 25.79
N SER A 386 -15.23 -1.06 24.62
CA SER A 386 -15.09 0.27 24.03
C SER A 386 -16.35 0.71 23.28
N ALA A 387 -16.41 2.00 22.90
CA ALA A 387 -17.52 2.54 22.11
C ALA A 387 -17.54 1.94 20.69
N MET A 388 -18.76 1.70 20.18
CA MET A 388 -18.98 1.09 18.85
C MET A 388 -18.98 2.11 17.72
N ASN A 389 -19.15 3.39 18.03
CA ASN A 389 -19.30 4.45 17.02
C ASN A 389 -17.94 5.08 16.67
N ALA A 390 -17.91 5.80 15.56
CA ALA A 390 -16.83 6.72 15.25
C ALA A 390 -16.74 7.81 16.34
N ILE A 391 -15.57 8.41 16.46
CA ILE A 391 -15.30 9.52 17.41
C ILE A 391 -15.39 10.87 16.69
N ASP A 392 -15.64 11.92 17.48
CA ASP A 392 -15.58 13.29 16.99
C ASP A 392 -14.13 13.68 16.66
N GLY A 393 -13.96 14.60 15.70
CA GLY A 393 -12.65 15.08 15.29
C GLY A 393 -11.81 15.67 16.41
N ASP A 394 -12.45 16.38 17.35
CA ASP A 394 -11.78 16.98 18.50
C ASP A 394 -11.17 15.90 19.42
N VAL A 395 -11.90 14.82 19.67
CA VAL A 395 -11.40 13.69 20.48
C VAL A 395 -10.21 13.01 19.78
N ARG A 396 -10.30 12.84 18.47
CA ARG A 396 -9.18 12.27 17.68
C ARG A 396 -7.95 13.16 17.77
N GLN A 397 -8.13 14.49 17.63
CA GLN A 397 -7.05 15.45 17.72
C GLN A 397 -6.40 15.43 19.10
N GLU A 398 -7.19 15.36 20.18
CA GLU A 398 -6.67 15.23 21.55
C GLU A 398 -5.82 13.95 21.71
N CYS A 399 -6.26 12.83 21.14
CA CYS A 399 -5.50 11.58 21.15
C CYS A 399 -4.17 11.71 20.40
N ILE A 400 -4.15 12.39 19.23
CA ILE A 400 -2.92 12.63 18.45
C ILE A 400 -1.96 13.55 19.25
N GLU A 401 -2.49 14.60 19.88
CA GLU A 401 -1.69 15.55 20.66
C GLU A 401 -1.12 14.95 21.95
N SER A 402 -1.81 14.01 22.57
CA SER A 402 -1.36 13.29 23.76
C SER A 402 -0.52 12.05 23.46
N SER A 403 -0.38 11.68 22.20
CA SER A 403 0.36 10.50 21.76
C SER A 403 1.87 10.62 22.08
N PRO A 404 2.54 9.51 22.44
CA PRO A 404 4.00 9.48 22.62
C PRO A 404 4.77 9.78 21.33
N PHE A 405 4.12 9.72 20.18
CA PHE A 405 4.73 9.99 18.87
C PHE A 405 4.56 11.42 18.39
N ARG A 406 3.92 12.29 19.20
CA ARG A 406 3.81 13.71 18.87
C ARG A 406 5.19 14.33 18.65
N GLY A 407 5.38 14.96 17.48
CA GLY A 407 6.63 15.59 17.08
C GLY A 407 7.71 14.63 16.58
N VAL A 408 7.48 13.32 16.63
CA VAL A 408 8.42 12.31 16.08
C VAL A 408 8.24 12.19 14.57
N TYR A 409 6.99 11.98 14.13
CA TYR A 409 6.67 11.74 12.71
C TYR A 409 5.95 12.91 12.04
N ASP A 410 5.48 13.90 12.79
CA ASP A 410 4.58 14.95 12.29
C ASP A 410 5.25 15.93 11.33
N THR A 411 6.52 16.24 11.56
CA THR A 411 7.26 17.20 10.73
C THR A 411 8.13 16.47 9.71
N PRO A 412 7.90 16.68 8.40
CA PRO A 412 8.77 16.10 7.38
C PRO A 412 10.19 16.68 7.49
N VAL A 413 11.18 15.84 7.25
CA VAL A 413 12.60 16.18 7.21
C VAL A 413 13.05 16.09 5.76
N ASP A 414 13.64 17.17 5.25
CA ASP A 414 14.20 17.25 3.90
C ASP A 414 15.71 17.39 4.00
N ARG A 415 16.44 16.31 3.78
CA ARG A 415 17.90 16.28 3.79
C ARG A 415 18.44 16.43 2.37
N VAL A 416 19.70 16.82 2.25
CA VAL A 416 20.41 16.76 0.95
C VAL A 416 20.41 15.31 0.46
N SER A 417 19.81 15.09 -0.69
CA SER A 417 19.58 13.79 -1.30
C SER A 417 20.06 13.77 -2.76
N ALA A 418 19.75 12.73 -3.50
CA ALA A 418 20.12 12.59 -4.90
C ALA A 418 19.67 13.79 -5.75
N TYR A 419 18.48 14.31 -5.51
CA TYR A 419 17.94 15.46 -6.25
C TYR A 419 18.80 16.71 -6.09
N GLU A 420 19.13 17.12 -4.86
CA GLU A 420 19.92 18.32 -4.58
C GLU A 420 21.37 18.15 -5.07
N MET A 421 21.94 16.95 -4.92
CA MET A 421 23.30 16.64 -5.39
C MET A 421 23.39 16.79 -6.91
N LEU A 422 22.46 16.19 -7.65
CA LEU A 422 22.41 16.26 -9.09
C LEU A 422 22.11 17.70 -9.58
N ALA A 423 21.15 18.39 -8.97
CA ALA A 423 20.85 19.78 -9.31
C ALA A 423 22.07 20.69 -9.13
N SER A 424 22.87 20.49 -8.08
CA SER A 424 24.08 21.25 -7.82
C SER A 424 25.21 20.92 -8.81
N ALA A 425 25.31 19.67 -9.27
CA ALA A 425 26.26 19.23 -10.29
C ALA A 425 25.93 19.88 -11.65
N PHE A 426 24.68 19.86 -12.08
CA PHE A 426 24.22 20.52 -13.31
C PHE A 426 24.49 22.04 -13.31
N GLN A 427 24.31 22.70 -12.16
CA GLN A 427 24.63 24.14 -12.06
C GLN A 427 26.13 24.42 -12.20
N LYS A 428 26.99 23.54 -11.68
CA LYS A 428 28.44 23.69 -11.83
C LYS A 428 28.91 23.46 -13.27
N GLU A 429 28.30 22.52 -14.00
CA GLU A 429 28.62 22.29 -15.41
C GLU A 429 28.16 23.43 -16.32
N GLN A 430 27.10 24.14 -15.98
CA GLN A 430 26.60 25.29 -16.74
C GLN A 430 27.33 26.61 -16.43
N MET A 431 28.13 26.68 -15.37
CA MET A 431 28.99 27.83 -15.15
C MET A 431 30.16 27.77 -16.14
N PRO A 432 30.34 28.79 -16.99
CA PRO A 432 31.51 28.85 -17.89
C PRO A 432 32.75 28.74 -17.01
N ALA A 433 33.64 27.82 -17.39
CA ALA A 433 34.95 27.72 -16.73
C ALA A 433 35.54 29.11 -16.62
N PRO A 434 36.07 29.53 -15.48
CA PRO A 434 36.72 30.82 -15.38
C PRO A 434 37.80 30.89 -16.48
N GLU A 435 37.57 31.80 -17.44
CA GLU A 435 38.47 32.03 -18.57
C GLU A 435 39.89 32.19 -17.98
N ALA A 436 40.74 31.21 -18.24
CA ALA A 436 42.12 31.28 -17.80
C ALA A 436 42.74 32.50 -18.42
N ALA A 437 42.85 33.57 -17.65
CA ALA A 437 43.53 34.78 -18.06
C ALA A 437 44.93 34.41 -18.50
N ALA A 438 45.22 34.59 -19.78
CA ALA A 438 46.57 34.41 -20.33
C ALA A 438 47.58 35.19 -19.49
N PRO A 439 48.73 34.64 -19.18
CA PRO A 439 49.73 35.30 -18.32
C PRO A 439 50.23 36.55 -19.05
N GLN A 440 49.78 37.73 -18.62
CA GLN A 440 50.45 38.99 -18.99
C GLN A 440 51.73 39.07 -18.18
N ILE A 441 52.87 38.94 -18.86
CA ILE A 441 54.18 39.20 -18.31
C ILE A 441 54.28 40.71 -18.12
N SER A 442 54.06 41.21 -16.92
CA SER A 442 54.34 42.57 -16.52
C SER A 442 55.69 42.60 -15.76
N THR A 443 56.69 43.21 -16.36
CA THR A 443 57.96 43.57 -15.72
C THR A 443 57.74 44.80 -14.84
N ALA A 444 57.51 44.57 -13.51
CA ALA A 444 57.63 45.65 -12.53
C ALA A 444 58.14 45.03 -11.19
N ALA A 445 59.07 45.73 -10.61
CA ALA A 445 59.86 45.35 -9.42
C ALA A 445 59.06 45.14 -8.14
N PRO A 446 59.55 44.36 -7.14
CA PRO A 446 58.75 43.95 -5.96
C PRO A 446 58.59 45.11 -4.99
N THR A 447 57.39 45.49 -4.71
CA THR A 447 57.02 46.31 -3.54
C THR A 447 56.46 45.37 -2.45
N VAL A 448 57.04 45.47 -1.32
CA VAL A 448 56.71 44.74 -0.07
C VAL A 448 55.27 45.03 0.33
N SER A 449 54.40 44.07 0.31
CA SER A 449 53.04 44.18 0.83
C SER A 449 53.00 43.75 2.30
N ARG A 450 52.39 44.63 3.13
CA ARG A 450 52.05 44.40 4.54
C ARG A 450 50.86 43.47 4.66
N PRO A 451 50.79 42.60 5.67
CA PRO A 451 49.65 41.77 5.95
C PRO A 451 48.74 42.42 7.02
N ASP A 452 47.62 43.02 6.66
CA ASP A 452 46.63 43.47 7.65
C ASP A 452 45.19 43.47 7.04
N ALA A 453 44.71 42.30 6.65
CA ALA A 453 43.31 42.08 6.45
C ALA A 453 42.86 40.83 7.19
N PHE A 454 41.93 40.96 8.13
CA PHE A 454 41.36 39.84 8.88
C PHE A 454 39.91 39.65 8.55
N LEU A 455 39.47 38.37 8.59
CA LEU A 455 38.10 37.97 8.34
C LEU A 455 37.27 38.12 9.64
N VAL A 456 36.14 38.82 9.57
CA VAL A 456 35.20 38.99 10.67
C VAL A 456 33.89 38.32 10.31
N PHE A 457 33.38 37.51 11.24
CA PHE A 457 32.07 36.86 11.08
C PHE A 457 30.96 37.91 11.26
N ASP A 458 30.04 37.98 10.28
CA ASP A 458 28.86 38.84 10.32
C ASP A 458 27.63 38.00 10.77
N PRO A 459 27.12 38.26 11.98
CA PRO A 459 26.00 37.47 12.49
C PRO A 459 24.64 37.73 11.77
N GLN A 460 24.53 38.77 10.95
CA GLN A 460 23.30 39.07 10.20
C GLN A 460 23.24 38.37 8.84
N THR A 461 24.39 38.07 8.26
CA THR A 461 24.46 37.40 6.94
C THR A 461 24.96 35.96 7.06
N GLY A 462 25.51 35.55 8.20
CA GLY A 462 26.04 34.21 8.43
C GLY A 462 27.36 33.90 7.71
N HIS A 463 28.01 34.91 7.12
CA HIS A 463 29.24 34.74 6.34
C HIS A 463 30.43 35.51 6.94
N TYR A 464 31.64 35.07 6.63
CA TYR A 464 32.88 35.81 6.94
C TYR A 464 33.13 36.85 5.86
N VAL A 465 33.24 38.14 6.28
CA VAL A 465 33.53 39.26 5.40
C VAL A 465 34.89 39.84 5.71
N GLN A 466 35.66 40.21 4.67
CA GLN A 466 36.96 40.82 4.80
C GLN A 466 36.82 42.31 5.13
N ARG A 467 37.35 42.75 6.25
CA ARG A 467 37.38 44.17 6.62
C ARG A 467 38.80 44.67 6.65
N GLU A 468 39.03 45.79 5.96
CA GLU A 468 40.27 46.54 6.05
C GLU A 468 40.30 47.37 7.35
N ALA A 469 41.45 47.49 7.99
CA ALA A 469 41.63 48.26 9.20
C ALA A 469 41.40 49.77 8.94
N ALA A 470 40.33 50.31 9.53
CA ALA A 470 40.00 51.72 9.42
C ALA A 470 41.04 52.58 10.18
N GLN A 471 41.50 53.67 9.52
CA GLN A 471 42.31 54.70 10.13
C GLN A 471 41.55 55.41 11.25
N PRO A 472 42.21 55.92 12.33
CA PRO A 472 41.55 56.62 13.41
C PRO A 472 41.14 58.03 12.99
N MET A 473 39.85 58.30 12.96
CA MET A 473 39.29 59.64 12.84
C MET A 473 38.92 60.27 14.18
N ALA A 474 39.21 61.57 14.25
CA ALA A 474 39.09 62.44 15.39
C ALA A 474 37.71 62.52 16.02
N GLN A 475 37.72 62.89 17.29
CA GLN A 475 36.61 63.20 18.19
C GLN A 475 35.55 64.10 17.57
N ALA A 476 34.28 63.72 17.65
CA ALA A 476 33.13 64.60 17.51
C ALA A 476 32.21 64.52 18.74
N GLN A 477 31.76 65.66 19.17
CA GLN A 477 31.04 66.01 20.40
C GLN A 477 29.61 65.45 20.43
N PRO A 478 28.93 65.38 21.58
CA PRO A 478 27.60 64.86 21.75
C PRO A 478 26.52 65.92 21.45
N VAL A 479 25.52 65.57 20.69
CA VAL A 479 24.35 66.38 20.43
C VAL A 479 23.08 65.62 20.84
N GLY A 480 22.37 66.14 21.81
CA GLY A 480 20.94 66.42 21.87
C GLY A 480 19.95 65.22 21.95
N GLN A 481 19.29 65.21 23.10
CA GLN A 481 18.06 64.49 23.41
C GLN A 481 16.98 64.72 22.36
N ALA A 482 16.32 63.65 21.84
CA ALA A 482 15.09 63.76 21.09
C ALA A 482 13.90 63.26 21.91
N GLN A 483 12.88 64.12 21.97
CA GLN A 483 11.58 63.93 22.64
C GLN A 483 10.68 62.94 21.86
N PRO A 484 9.64 62.38 22.53
CA PRO A 484 8.75 61.40 21.92
C PRO A 484 7.71 62.06 21.01
N VAL A 485 7.50 61.51 19.84
CA VAL A 485 6.46 61.93 18.88
C VAL A 485 5.20 61.11 19.10
N GLN A 486 4.09 61.86 19.29
CA GLN A 486 2.71 61.38 19.43
C GLN A 486 2.22 60.70 18.13
N GLN A 487 1.38 59.71 18.30
CA GLN A 487 0.55 59.08 17.23
C GLN A 487 -0.50 60.08 16.74
N PRO A 488 -0.78 60.15 15.43
CA PRO A 488 -2.03 60.73 14.93
C PRO A 488 -3.07 59.67 14.64
N ALA A 489 -4.31 60.01 14.95
CA ALA A 489 -5.52 59.25 14.81
C ALA A 489 -5.89 58.95 13.35
N ALA A 490 -6.67 57.90 13.22
CA ALA A 490 -7.28 57.43 11.99
C ALA A 490 -8.22 58.44 11.33
N GLN A 491 -8.10 58.58 10.00
CA GLN A 491 -9.21 58.93 9.10
C GLN A 491 -8.79 58.62 7.65
N GLY A 492 -9.68 57.96 6.91
CA GLY A 492 -9.60 57.91 5.45
C GLY A 492 -9.80 56.54 4.83
N SER A 493 -11.08 56.21 4.60
CA SER A 493 -11.54 55.09 3.78
C SER A 493 -11.08 55.17 2.32
N THR A 494 -10.43 54.15 1.83
CA THR A 494 -10.26 53.91 0.40
C THR A 494 -11.29 52.89 -0.12
N PRO A 495 -11.90 53.05 -1.30
CA PRO A 495 -12.98 52.20 -1.77
C PRO A 495 -12.47 50.82 -2.21
N ARG A 496 -13.20 49.77 -1.83
CA ARG A 496 -12.98 48.38 -2.28
C ARG A 496 -13.23 48.24 -3.76
N PRO A 497 -12.44 47.43 -4.47
CA PRO A 497 -12.70 47.09 -5.88
C PRO A 497 -13.97 46.24 -6.05
N ALA A 498 -14.72 46.45 -7.09
CA ALA A 498 -16.07 45.92 -7.37
C ALA A 498 -16.17 44.39 -7.59
N TRP A 499 -15.08 43.63 -7.49
CA TRP A 499 -15.09 42.16 -7.65
C TRP A 499 -15.23 41.38 -6.35
N MET A 500 -15.34 42.04 -5.19
CA MET A 500 -15.52 41.41 -3.89
C MET A 500 -16.96 41.45 -3.36
N ALA A 501 -17.94 41.74 -4.20
CA ALA A 501 -19.34 41.69 -3.88
C ALA A 501 -20.03 40.69 -4.82
N ALA A 502 -19.98 39.41 -4.45
CA ALA A 502 -20.84 38.40 -5.05
C ALA A 502 -21.01 37.26 -4.02
N ASP A 503 -22.22 37.28 -3.45
CA ASP A 503 -23.20 36.21 -3.46
C ASP A 503 -22.98 35.07 -2.47
N GLU A 504 -23.76 35.14 -1.40
CA GLU A 504 -24.21 33.94 -0.67
C GLU A 504 -24.93 32.99 -1.65
N PRO A 505 -24.65 31.68 -1.63
CA PRO A 505 -25.40 30.75 -2.48
C PRO A 505 -26.82 30.59 -1.93
N ALA A 506 -27.79 30.81 -2.81
CA ALA A 506 -29.20 30.53 -2.60
C ALA A 506 -29.41 29.07 -2.23
N ARG A 507 -30.15 28.80 -1.17
CA ARG A 507 -30.56 27.46 -0.75
C ARG A 507 -31.46 26.82 -1.82
N PRO A 508 -31.29 25.50 -2.10
CA PRO A 508 -32.14 24.83 -3.08
C PRO A 508 -33.60 24.75 -2.63
N ALA A 509 -34.51 24.95 -3.55
CA ALA A 509 -35.97 25.12 -3.37
C ALA A 509 -36.74 23.84 -2.96
N TRP A 510 -36.09 22.77 -2.52
CA TRP A 510 -36.79 21.51 -2.17
C TRP A 510 -37.12 21.32 -0.69
N GLN A 511 -36.79 22.27 0.18
CA GLN A 511 -37.06 22.14 1.62
C GLN A 511 -38.37 22.76 2.13
N ASN A 512 -39.24 23.28 1.28
CA ASN A 512 -40.50 23.87 1.70
C ASN A 512 -41.70 23.27 0.98
N GLN A 513 -41.90 21.95 1.02
CA GLN A 513 -43.22 21.34 0.69
C GLN A 513 -43.37 20.01 1.42
N GLN A 514 -43.64 20.09 2.71
CA GLN A 514 -44.41 19.09 3.43
C GLN A 514 -45.52 19.83 4.14
N GLU A 515 -46.67 19.92 3.46
CA GLU A 515 -48.00 19.89 4.08
C GLU A 515 -49.09 19.86 3.00
N GLN A 516 -49.85 18.77 3.03
CA GLN A 516 -51.25 18.58 2.63
C GLN A 516 -51.65 18.68 1.13
N GLN A 517 -52.04 17.59 0.51
CA GLN A 517 -53.44 17.27 0.15
C GLN A 517 -53.55 16.01 -0.75
N PRO A 518 -54.77 15.50 -1.02
CA PRO A 518 -55.13 14.09 -0.99
C PRO A 518 -55.12 13.41 -2.37
N ILE A 519 -55.17 12.07 -2.31
CA ILE A 519 -55.24 11.12 -3.40
C ILE A 519 -56.37 11.43 -4.40
N GLY A 520 -56.00 11.75 -5.66
CA GLY A 520 -56.92 11.90 -6.76
C GLY A 520 -56.31 11.38 -8.07
N GLN A 521 -56.96 10.34 -8.58
CA GLN A 521 -56.98 9.79 -9.94
C GLN A 521 -55.85 10.10 -10.93
N ALA A 522 -55.15 9.05 -11.37
CA ALA A 522 -54.15 9.02 -12.43
C ALA A 522 -54.75 9.43 -13.78
N GLN A 523 -54.16 10.43 -14.42
CA GLN A 523 -54.29 10.69 -15.86
C GLN A 523 -53.03 10.21 -16.60
N PRO A 524 -53.12 9.78 -17.85
CA PRO A 524 -52.02 9.18 -18.58
C PRO A 524 -50.99 10.24 -19.00
N VAL A 525 -49.74 9.96 -18.75
CA VAL A 525 -48.57 10.75 -19.15
C VAL A 525 -48.39 10.73 -20.67
N PRO A 526 -48.16 11.86 -21.36
CA PRO A 526 -47.87 11.86 -22.79
C PRO A 526 -46.50 11.23 -23.06
N VAL A 527 -46.48 10.27 -23.98
CA VAL A 527 -45.25 9.65 -24.51
C VAL A 527 -44.45 10.71 -25.24
N LEU A 528 -43.29 11.08 -24.69
CA LEU A 528 -42.29 11.87 -25.41
C LEU A 528 -41.73 11.03 -26.56
N THR A 529 -42.12 11.40 -27.79
CA THR A 529 -41.53 10.86 -29.01
C THR A 529 -40.10 11.30 -29.11
N VAL A 530 -39.14 10.38 -28.90
CA VAL A 530 -37.73 10.60 -29.13
C VAL A 530 -37.55 10.79 -30.64
N GLN A 531 -37.26 12.02 -31.09
CA GLN A 531 -36.83 12.28 -32.47
C GLN A 531 -35.53 11.51 -32.71
N GLN A 532 -35.51 10.66 -33.73
CA GLN A 532 -34.31 9.97 -34.19
C GLN A 532 -33.29 11.01 -34.68
N PRO A 533 -32.02 10.86 -34.33
CA PRO A 533 -30.93 11.75 -34.76
C PRO A 533 -30.80 11.69 -36.28
N GLN A 534 -30.87 12.87 -36.95
CA GLN A 534 -30.73 12.97 -38.41
C GLN A 534 -29.23 12.70 -38.78
N VAL A 535 -29.05 11.70 -39.66
CA VAL A 535 -27.77 11.39 -40.26
C VAL A 535 -27.60 12.23 -41.54
N GLN A 536 -26.55 12.99 -41.67
CA GLN A 536 -26.24 13.80 -42.86
C GLN A 536 -24.93 13.32 -43.49
N ASN A 537 -24.91 13.22 -44.84
CA ASN A 537 -23.68 12.93 -45.55
C ASN A 537 -22.82 14.20 -45.64
N MET A 538 -21.65 14.15 -45.04
CA MET A 538 -20.70 15.27 -45.04
C MET A 538 -19.38 14.89 -45.71
N GLN A 539 -18.75 15.85 -46.34
CA GLN A 539 -17.46 15.70 -47.00
C GLN A 539 -16.35 15.90 -45.94
N VAL A 540 -15.60 14.86 -45.64
CA VAL A 540 -14.53 14.88 -44.63
C VAL A 540 -13.18 14.48 -45.23
N MET A 541 -12.09 15.06 -44.71
CA MET A 541 -10.75 14.66 -45.09
C MET A 541 -10.30 13.46 -44.26
N VAL A 542 -10.00 12.35 -44.93
CA VAL A 542 -9.58 11.11 -44.30
C VAL A 542 -8.14 10.81 -44.73
N TYR A 543 -7.29 10.46 -43.77
CA TYR A 543 -5.92 10.04 -44.05
C TYR A 543 -5.92 8.65 -44.68
N ASP A 544 -5.32 8.51 -45.87
CA ASP A 544 -5.15 7.26 -46.55
C ASP A 544 -3.74 6.68 -46.27
N PRO A 545 -3.62 5.58 -45.51
CA PRO A 545 -2.33 5.01 -45.19
C PRO A 545 -1.56 4.43 -46.36
N ALA A 546 -2.24 4.11 -47.45
CA ALA A 546 -1.60 3.53 -48.64
C ALA A 546 -0.92 4.60 -49.52
N SER A 547 -1.46 5.79 -49.56
CA SER A 547 -0.92 6.91 -50.33
C SER A 547 -0.18 7.95 -49.49
N GLY A 548 -0.32 7.91 -48.16
CA GLY A 548 0.27 8.89 -47.22
C GLY A 548 -0.33 10.31 -47.31
N GLN A 549 -1.51 10.47 -47.96
CA GLN A 549 -2.13 11.77 -48.17
C GLN A 549 -3.56 11.82 -47.62
N TYR A 550 -4.08 13.02 -47.34
CA TYR A 550 -5.45 13.24 -46.97
C TYR A 550 -6.33 13.30 -48.20
N VAL A 551 -7.34 12.44 -48.30
CA VAL A 551 -8.30 12.39 -49.42
C VAL A 551 -9.68 12.79 -48.96
N GLN A 552 -10.42 13.52 -49.79
CA GLN A 552 -11.81 13.89 -49.53
C GLN A 552 -12.75 12.69 -49.73
N LYS A 553 -13.54 12.37 -48.69
CA LYS A 553 -14.50 11.26 -48.76
C LYS A 553 -15.85 11.71 -48.20
N MET A 554 -16.94 11.32 -48.87
CA MET A 554 -18.30 11.48 -48.33
C MET A 554 -18.59 10.42 -47.28
N MET A 555 -18.88 10.84 -46.07
CA MET A 555 -19.24 9.91 -44.97
C MET A 555 -20.54 10.33 -44.30
N PRO A 556 -21.38 9.37 -43.90
CA PRO A 556 -22.57 9.68 -43.08
C PRO A 556 -22.12 10.09 -41.68
N MET A 557 -22.50 11.27 -41.25
CA MET A 557 -22.17 11.86 -39.95
C MET A 557 -23.45 12.12 -39.18
N GLN A 558 -23.36 11.97 -37.87
CA GLN A 558 -24.47 12.18 -36.93
C GLN A 558 -24.02 13.18 -35.86
N LEU A 559 -24.89 14.12 -35.51
CA LEU A 559 -24.62 15.06 -34.43
C LEU A 559 -24.69 14.36 -33.09
N ASP A 560 -23.62 14.43 -32.29
CA ASP A 560 -23.60 13.96 -30.93
C ASP A 560 -24.20 15.03 -30.01
N PRO A 561 -25.33 14.73 -29.35
CA PRO A 561 -26.03 15.73 -28.52
C PRO A 561 -25.29 16.09 -27.24
N ALA A 562 -24.30 15.29 -26.81
CA ALA A 562 -23.53 15.57 -25.60
C ALA A 562 -22.36 16.53 -25.86
N THR A 563 -21.76 16.48 -27.06
CA THR A 563 -20.57 17.27 -27.39
C THR A 563 -20.85 18.37 -28.42
N GLY A 564 -22.00 18.33 -29.14
CA GLY A 564 -22.34 19.26 -30.21
C GLY A 564 -21.51 19.07 -31.49
N ASN A 565 -20.71 18.03 -31.60
CA ASN A 565 -19.83 17.73 -32.73
C ASN A 565 -20.43 16.65 -33.64
N TYR A 566 -20.04 16.69 -34.93
CA TYR A 566 -20.42 15.61 -35.85
C TYR A 566 -19.45 14.44 -35.76
N VAL A 567 -19.98 13.22 -35.49
CA VAL A 567 -19.24 11.97 -35.45
C VAL A 567 -19.69 11.01 -36.55
N PRO A 568 -18.84 10.11 -37.05
CA PRO A 568 -19.26 9.14 -38.08
C PRO A 568 -20.42 8.29 -37.58
N ALA A 569 -21.52 8.23 -38.37
CA ALA A 569 -22.65 7.38 -38.03
C ALA A 569 -22.22 5.89 -38.13
N GLN A 570 -22.32 5.16 -37.03
CA GLN A 570 -22.07 3.72 -37.04
C GLN A 570 -23.16 3.05 -37.90
N ALA A 571 -22.73 2.26 -38.87
CA ALA A 571 -23.63 1.48 -39.69
C ALA A 571 -24.40 0.49 -38.79
N GLN A 572 -25.72 0.70 -38.62
CA GLN A 572 -26.57 -0.30 -38.03
C GLN A 572 -26.56 -1.54 -38.95
N PRO A 573 -26.37 -2.75 -38.40
CA PRO A 573 -26.51 -3.95 -39.20
C PRO A 573 -27.99 -4.04 -39.68
N ALA A 574 -28.16 -4.27 -40.97
CA ALA A 574 -29.47 -4.46 -41.59
C ALA A 574 -30.27 -5.52 -40.81
N ALA A 575 -31.56 -5.22 -40.58
CA ALA A 575 -32.46 -6.12 -39.87
C ALA A 575 -32.42 -7.54 -40.48
N ALA A 576 -31.91 -8.47 -39.66
CA ALA A 576 -31.90 -9.88 -40.02
C ALA A 576 -33.33 -10.45 -39.99
N PRO A 577 -33.65 -11.40 -40.88
CA PRO A 577 -34.96 -12.05 -40.91
C PRO A 577 -35.17 -12.80 -39.59
N THR A 578 -36.39 -12.75 -39.08
CA THR A 578 -36.89 -13.41 -37.87
C THR A 578 -36.61 -14.91 -37.90
N THR A 579 -35.52 -15.34 -37.30
CA THR A 579 -35.21 -16.76 -37.07
C THR A 579 -35.93 -17.26 -35.83
N THR A 580 -36.56 -18.41 -35.92
CA THR A 580 -37.23 -19.08 -34.82
C THR A 580 -36.24 -19.44 -33.72
N LYS A 581 -36.62 -19.31 -32.44
CA LYS A 581 -35.78 -19.66 -31.24
C LYS A 581 -35.04 -21.02 -31.30
N ALA A 582 -35.51 -21.93 -32.16
CA ALA A 582 -34.87 -23.22 -32.42
C ALA A 582 -33.59 -23.07 -33.26
N GLN A 583 -33.58 -22.20 -34.26
CA GLN A 583 -32.43 -21.94 -35.15
C GLN A 583 -31.34 -21.16 -34.43
N GLU A 584 -31.71 -20.24 -33.52
CA GLU A 584 -30.72 -19.54 -32.68
C GLU A 584 -29.97 -20.48 -31.73
N ARG A 585 -30.69 -21.45 -31.11
CA ARG A 585 -30.08 -22.47 -30.25
C ARG A 585 -29.14 -23.41 -31.02
N GLU A 586 -29.45 -23.71 -32.24
CA GLU A 586 -28.64 -24.59 -33.08
C GLU A 586 -27.40 -23.84 -33.58
N ALA A 587 -27.49 -22.59 -33.97
CA ALA A 587 -26.38 -21.71 -34.32
C ALA A 587 -25.45 -21.46 -33.13
N GLU A 588 -25.98 -21.25 -31.92
CA GLU A 588 -25.17 -21.10 -30.71
C GLU A 588 -24.42 -22.39 -30.34
N LYS A 589 -25.09 -23.56 -30.54
CA LYS A 589 -24.44 -24.85 -30.29
C LYS A 589 -23.32 -25.15 -31.30
N GLN A 590 -23.49 -24.80 -32.58
CA GLN A 590 -22.46 -24.89 -33.59
C GLN A 590 -21.29 -23.93 -33.33
N ARG A 591 -21.58 -22.69 -32.88
CA ARG A 591 -20.53 -21.73 -32.54
C ARG A 591 -19.69 -22.16 -31.32
N LYS A 592 -20.35 -22.71 -30.27
CA LYS A 592 -19.63 -23.31 -29.12
C LYS A 592 -18.82 -24.55 -29.47
N ALA A 593 -19.31 -25.36 -30.41
CA ALA A 593 -18.57 -26.52 -30.90
C ALA A 593 -17.34 -26.13 -31.74
N ALA A 594 -17.45 -25.10 -32.58
CA ALA A 594 -16.36 -24.55 -33.36
C ALA A 594 -15.28 -23.92 -32.47
N GLU A 595 -15.69 -23.13 -31.45
CA GLU A 595 -14.77 -22.54 -30.50
C GLU A 595 -14.03 -23.59 -29.66
N LYS A 596 -14.71 -24.65 -29.27
CA LYS A 596 -14.09 -25.80 -28.59
C LYS A 596 -13.07 -26.52 -29.49
N ALA A 597 -13.42 -26.77 -30.72
CA ALA A 597 -12.51 -27.44 -31.70
C ALA A 597 -11.26 -26.58 -31.98
N GLU A 598 -11.41 -25.25 -32.00
CA GLU A 598 -10.27 -24.34 -32.17
C GLU A 598 -9.35 -24.32 -30.92
N LYS A 599 -9.91 -24.31 -29.72
CA LYS A 599 -9.15 -24.44 -28.46
C LYS A 599 -8.42 -25.79 -28.36
N ASP A 600 -9.07 -26.87 -28.77
CA ASP A 600 -8.46 -28.19 -28.74
C ASP A 600 -7.29 -28.27 -29.76
N ARG A 601 -7.42 -27.64 -30.94
CA ARG A 601 -6.36 -27.55 -31.94
C ARG A 601 -5.17 -26.72 -31.46
N GLN A 602 -5.41 -25.57 -30.83
CA GLN A 602 -4.34 -24.76 -30.23
C GLN A 602 -3.66 -25.47 -29.05
N ALA A 603 -4.40 -26.27 -28.29
CA ALA A 603 -3.82 -27.06 -27.20
C ALA A 603 -2.93 -28.19 -27.73
N GLU A 604 -3.31 -28.82 -28.86
CA GLU A 604 -2.51 -29.85 -29.52
C GLU A 604 -1.23 -29.28 -30.15
N GLU A 605 -1.31 -28.11 -30.79
CA GLU A 605 -0.13 -27.40 -31.30
C GLU A 605 0.85 -27.00 -30.18
N ARG A 606 0.33 -26.51 -29.03
CA ARG A 606 1.17 -26.23 -27.85
C ARG A 606 1.83 -27.48 -27.28
N ARG A 607 1.16 -28.65 -27.30
CA ARG A 607 1.75 -29.92 -26.87
C ARG A 607 2.85 -30.34 -27.79
N LYS A 608 2.65 -30.31 -29.13
CA LYS A 608 3.68 -30.64 -30.12
C LYS A 608 4.91 -29.74 -29.96
N HIS A 609 4.71 -28.45 -29.82
CA HIS A 609 5.83 -27.51 -29.61
C HIS A 609 6.56 -27.73 -28.28
N ALA A 610 5.84 -28.10 -27.19
CA ALA A 610 6.45 -28.44 -25.91
C ALA A 610 7.27 -29.77 -26.00
N ASP A 611 6.78 -30.72 -26.75
CA ASP A 611 7.50 -31.99 -26.97
C ASP A 611 8.75 -31.79 -27.84
N GLU A 612 8.69 -30.98 -28.89
CA GLU A 612 9.85 -30.58 -29.72
C GLU A 612 10.92 -29.86 -28.85
N LEU A 613 10.50 -28.92 -27.97
CA LEU A 613 11.41 -28.26 -27.05
C LEU A 613 12.02 -29.20 -26.00
N ARG A 614 11.29 -30.26 -25.60
CA ARG A 614 11.81 -31.29 -24.70
C ARG A 614 12.86 -32.17 -25.42
N GLU A 615 12.59 -32.53 -26.65
CA GLU A 615 13.56 -33.31 -27.46
C GLU A 615 14.82 -32.49 -27.75
N GLU A 616 14.67 -31.21 -28.08
CA GLU A 616 15.80 -30.30 -28.29
C GLU A 616 16.66 -30.09 -27.02
N ARG A 617 16.02 -29.96 -25.87
CA ARG A 617 16.71 -29.90 -24.56
C ARG A 617 17.40 -31.22 -24.23
N ALA A 618 16.77 -32.36 -24.50
CA ALA A 618 17.37 -33.67 -24.29
C ALA A 618 18.57 -33.91 -25.25
N ALA A 619 18.47 -33.46 -26.49
CA ALA A 619 19.58 -33.50 -27.45
C ALA A 619 20.76 -32.59 -27.04
N ARG A 620 20.48 -31.38 -26.52
CA ARG A 620 21.50 -30.47 -25.95
C ARG A 620 22.15 -31.06 -24.69
N ALA A 621 21.36 -31.70 -23.81
CA ALA A 621 21.88 -32.35 -22.62
C ALA A 621 22.81 -33.53 -22.98
N ARG A 622 22.44 -34.38 -23.95
CA ARG A 622 23.29 -35.46 -24.44
C ARG A 622 24.59 -34.95 -25.10
N LYS A 623 24.54 -33.79 -25.78
CA LYS A 623 25.72 -33.13 -26.35
C LYS A 623 26.64 -32.57 -25.29
N ASN A 624 26.10 -32.00 -24.22
CA ASN A 624 26.85 -31.47 -23.09
C ASN A 624 27.46 -32.58 -22.23
N ASP A 625 26.76 -33.70 -21.98
CA ASP A 625 27.31 -34.84 -21.25
C ASP A 625 28.52 -35.45 -21.95
N SER A 626 28.52 -35.48 -23.28
CA SER A 626 29.69 -35.95 -24.05
C SER A 626 30.91 -35.01 -23.99
N LEU A 627 30.70 -33.70 -23.73
CA LEU A 627 31.75 -32.70 -23.55
C LEU A 627 32.18 -32.57 -22.08
N LEU A 628 31.23 -32.60 -21.15
CA LEU A 628 31.51 -32.51 -19.69
C LEU A 628 32.22 -33.78 -19.18
N GLY A 629 31.93 -34.95 -19.70
CA GLY A 629 32.63 -36.19 -19.31
C GLY A 629 34.13 -36.17 -19.59
N ARG A 630 34.60 -35.34 -20.54
CA ARG A 630 36.02 -35.14 -20.79
C ARG A 630 36.66 -34.05 -19.94
N VAL A 631 35.89 -33.07 -19.46
CA VAL A 631 36.38 -31.95 -18.64
C VAL A 631 36.29 -32.26 -17.14
N GLN A 632 35.29 -33.04 -16.70
CA GLN A 632 35.12 -33.37 -15.27
C GLN A 632 36.21 -34.34 -14.76
N ASN A 633 36.72 -35.25 -15.58
CA ASN A 633 37.82 -36.12 -15.15
C ASN A 633 39.16 -35.42 -14.95
N THR A 634 39.33 -34.19 -15.48
CA THR A 634 40.55 -33.39 -15.28
C THR A 634 40.35 -32.38 -14.13
N ALA A 635 39.13 -31.83 -13.91
CA ALA A 635 38.87 -30.82 -12.87
C ALA A 635 38.67 -31.45 -11.49
N ILE A 636 38.04 -32.63 -11.38
CA ILE A 636 37.82 -33.34 -10.12
C ILE A 636 39.15 -33.82 -9.51
N SER A 637 40.12 -34.24 -10.35
CA SER A 637 41.44 -34.64 -9.86
C SER A 637 42.26 -33.48 -9.29
N THR A 638 42.01 -32.23 -9.71
CA THR A 638 42.74 -31.03 -9.25
C THR A 638 42.06 -30.45 -8.02
N ALA A 639 40.69 -30.36 -7.98
CA ALA A 639 39.95 -29.84 -6.85
C ALA A 639 40.04 -30.75 -5.59
N THR A 640 40.04 -32.09 -5.80
CA THR A 640 40.17 -33.05 -4.70
C THR A 640 41.58 -32.99 -4.04
N ARG A 641 42.60 -32.72 -4.84
CA ARG A 641 43.98 -32.51 -4.30
C ARG A 641 44.11 -31.23 -3.49
N GLU A 642 43.47 -30.15 -3.89
CA GLU A 642 43.51 -28.84 -3.17
C GLU A 642 42.73 -28.88 -1.86
N VAL A 643 41.51 -29.45 -1.85
CA VAL A 643 40.67 -29.61 -0.65
C VAL A 643 41.36 -30.59 0.36
N THR A 644 41.98 -31.69 -0.12
CA THR A 644 42.71 -32.61 0.77
C THR A 644 43.93 -31.95 1.39
N ARG A 645 44.63 -31.05 0.64
CA ARG A 645 45.76 -30.27 1.17
C ARG A 645 45.34 -29.24 2.22
N GLN A 646 44.20 -28.60 2.08
CA GLN A 646 43.68 -27.62 3.07
C GLN A 646 43.17 -28.31 4.32
N VAL A 647 42.47 -29.43 4.22
CA VAL A 647 41.98 -30.23 5.37
C VAL A 647 43.16 -30.84 6.12
N THR A 648 44.20 -31.35 5.45
CA THR A 648 45.36 -31.90 6.11
C THR A 648 46.22 -30.83 6.82
N ARG A 649 46.31 -29.60 6.31
CA ARG A 649 46.97 -28.47 6.99
C ARG A 649 46.15 -27.97 8.22
N GLY A 650 44.82 -28.01 8.17
CA GLY A 650 43.94 -27.64 9.28
C GLY A 650 44.03 -28.63 10.47
N ILE A 651 44.15 -29.92 10.18
CA ILE A 651 44.24 -30.97 11.21
C ILE A 651 45.65 -31.05 11.85
N LEU A 652 46.71 -30.85 11.09
CA LEU A 652 48.09 -30.82 11.65
C LEU A 652 48.38 -29.53 12.44
N GLY A 653 47.75 -28.41 12.12
CA GLY A 653 47.89 -27.14 12.88
C GLY A 653 47.19 -27.14 14.24
N GLY A 654 46.14 -27.97 14.40
CA GLY A 654 45.33 -28.07 15.63
C GLY A 654 45.93 -29.03 16.69
N ILE A 655 46.79 -29.95 16.32
CA ILE A 655 47.33 -30.97 17.25
C ILE A 655 48.65 -30.51 17.92
N THR A 656 49.37 -29.55 17.33
CA THR A 656 50.59 -29.02 17.93
C THR A 656 50.39 -27.94 19.01
N GLY A 657 49.12 -27.45 19.17
CA GLY A 657 48.77 -26.49 20.23
C GLY A 657 48.31 -27.09 21.57
N LEU A 658 48.16 -28.40 21.66
CA LEU A 658 47.57 -29.06 22.85
C LEU A 658 48.57 -29.87 23.73
N PHE A 659 49.84 -29.93 23.34
CA PHE A 659 50.89 -30.56 24.14
C PHE A 659 52.12 -29.66 24.32
N GLY A 660 51.98 -28.62 25.09
CA GLY A 660 53.09 -27.72 25.44
C GLY A 660 52.77 -26.89 26.67
N GLY A 661 52.55 -27.54 27.79
CA GLY A 661 52.31 -26.89 29.06
C GLY A 661 52.88 -27.72 30.23
N ASN A 662 53.90 -27.17 30.84
CA ASN A 662 54.42 -27.49 32.17
C ASN A 662 55.76 -28.26 32.21
N LYS A 663 56.83 -27.51 32.38
CA LYS A 663 57.83 -27.74 33.43
C LYS A 663 58.68 -26.51 33.67
N LYS A 664 58.61 -26.02 34.90
CA LYS A 664 59.34 -25.10 35.76
C LYS A 664 58.87 -23.67 35.81
#